data_226a18d97123bbac4df569b54038f1fc
#
_entry.id   226a18d97123bbac4df569b54038f1fc
#
_cell.length_a   1.000
_cell.length_b   1.000
_cell.length_c   1.000
_cell.angle_alpha   90.00
_cell.angle_beta   90.00
_cell.angle_gamma   90.00
#
_symmetry.space_group_name_H-M   'P 1'
#
loop_
_entity.id
_entity.type
_entity.pdbx_description
1 polymer ?
#
loop_
_entity_poly.entity_id
_entity_poly.type
_entity_poly.pdbx_seq_one_letter_code
_entity_poly.pdbx_strand_id
1 'polypeptide(L)'
;MRKRPMCLACLGFMLVLVLLRIAGVPLGTPFSDPKYENEAQQGRKVWIAGTIETYEKKSSNNGYVLRGEGSKGKIYLLAKRGDLPVGAAVRVYGTVKKPESPRNPGMFDEKTYYEGKGCAFYVISEREEVVDVGRWNLGEALRLERERCCAVLKEMMPEEEAGVLSAMLLGERSELTEETYLAYQQSGLLHLISVSGMHLMLLGMALRRLLMALHLPKTPASLAAAAGMVLYGMFTGSGTATVRAVVMFAVRMGAVAVGRTYDSLSALSLAAILMLAENPSYLEQSGFWLSFGAVTAISGVYPVLAGEKAERKRRGEKTGLEKLAAKGKEAAMVYLSLQLVMIPLQAWYFYEIPLFAFLPNLFAGAVMTAVLLTGAAGLLAGLASVKAGSVVLLPARFLLTLLRQMTAAVAQIPGNVWICGQPEKWQMAGYGIILTGLLVILYVRKRKREMNPDGAKRKGAQARRRERMLFGITMFFACVLLFYRPRETFSITALDVGQGDALVVESGRFVMLNDGGSSSASAIGEKRILPYLKQRGIAALDAVVITHPDADHTNGILELLELIGEQKTALRIRHLFLPVWMKGSEKENPFILAAQKAGIMVEYLKKGDEIRAGELTVSVLHPGAGEDYTGEENAGSVVLQLSCGACRALLTGDLEGSGEEEVLGAAERCQILKVAHHGSRNSTSEAFLNRIQPQISLISCAWPGRYGHPHRELLERLRACKSHIYGTPVDGAVTVQLKRDRLAVHGYWSDVEFPVS
;
A
#
# COMPACT_ATOMS: atom_id res chain seq x y z
N MET A 1 4.93 -31.01 -12.76
CA MET A 1 3.52 -30.89 -12.28
C MET A 1 2.79 -32.23 -12.19
N ARG A 2 2.87 -33.17 -13.16
CA ARG A 2 2.19 -34.50 -13.04
C ARG A 2 2.43 -35.28 -11.74
N LYS A 3 3.56 -35.05 -11.01
CA LYS A 3 3.85 -35.65 -9.70
C LYS A 3 3.36 -34.84 -8.50
N ARG A 4 2.65 -33.72 -8.71
CA ARG A 4 2.14 -32.82 -7.66
C ARG A 4 0.65 -32.51 -7.89
N PRO A 5 -0.23 -33.45 -7.63
CA PRO A 5 -1.67 -33.27 -7.89
C PRO A 5 -2.27 -32.12 -7.09
N MET A 6 -1.79 -31.84 -5.88
CA MET A 6 -2.23 -30.69 -5.06
C MET A 6 -1.97 -29.36 -5.73
N CYS A 7 -0.85 -29.19 -6.44
CA CYS A 7 -0.57 -27.95 -7.17
C CYS A 7 -1.53 -27.75 -8.34
N LEU A 8 -1.90 -28.83 -9.04
CA LEU A 8 -2.89 -28.77 -10.12
C LEU A 8 -4.28 -28.45 -9.56
N ALA A 9 -4.67 -29.10 -8.46
CA ALA A 9 -5.95 -28.82 -7.78
C ALA A 9 -6.03 -27.36 -7.32
N CYS A 10 -4.95 -26.82 -6.74
CA CYS A 10 -4.88 -25.42 -6.32
C CYS A 10 -5.03 -24.46 -7.51
N LEU A 11 -4.30 -24.69 -8.60
CA LEU A 11 -4.40 -23.85 -9.80
C LEU A 11 -5.80 -23.93 -10.41
N GLY A 12 -6.40 -25.12 -10.49
CA GLY A 12 -7.78 -25.30 -10.94
C GLY A 12 -8.78 -24.57 -10.05
N PHE A 13 -8.63 -24.68 -8.74
CA PHE A 13 -9.47 -23.98 -7.75
C PHE A 13 -9.35 -22.44 -7.87
N MET A 14 -8.13 -21.91 -7.96
CA MET A 14 -7.91 -20.48 -8.17
C MET A 14 -8.51 -20.02 -9.51
N LEU A 15 -8.35 -20.78 -10.58
CA LEU A 15 -8.95 -20.46 -11.89
C LEU A 15 -10.47 -20.40 -11.79
N VAL A 16 -11.11 -21.36 -11.12
CA VAL A 16 -12.56 -21.34 -10.90
C VAL A 16 -12.99 -20.10 -10.14
N LEU A 17 -12.30 -19.73 -9.06
CA LEU A 17 -12.61 -18.51 -8.31
C LEU A 17 -12.48 -17.25 -9.16
N VAL A 18 -11.43 -17.15 -9.99
CA VAL A 18 -11.23 -16.00 -10.89
C VAL A 18 -12.34 -15.96 -11.96
N LEU A 19 -12.70 -17.09 -12.55
CA LEU A 19 -13.78 -17.15 -13.55
C LEU A 19 -15.15 -16.80 -12.96
N LEU A 20 -15.47 -17.29 -11.77
CA LEU A 20 -16.71 -16.93 -11.06
C LEU A 20 -16.75 -15.42 -10.76
N ARG A 21 -15.61 -14.83 -10.41
CA ARG A 21 -15.51 -13.39 -10.16
C ARG A 21 -15.70 -12.58 -11.44
N ILE A 22 -15.09 -12.98 -12.55
CA ILE A 22 -15.29 -12.35 -13.87
C ILE A 22 -16.77 -12.46 -14.30
N ALA A 23 -17.45 -13.57 -13.94
CA ALA A 23 -18.87 -13.76 -14.16
C ALA A 23 -19.79 -12.95 -13.22
N GLY A 24 -19.20 -12.10 -12.34
CA GLY A 24 -19.97 -11.26 -11.42
C GLY A 24 -20.52 -11.97 -10.19
N VAL A 25 -20.07 -13.22 -9.90
CA VAL A 25 -20.50 -13.94 -8.71
C VAL A 25 -19.83 -13.31 -7.48
N PRO A 26 -20.59 -12.86 -6.48
CA PRO A 26 -20.05 -12.21 -5.27
C PRO A 26 -19.39 -13.26 -4.36
N LEU A 27 -18.10 -13.49 -4.57
CA LEU A 27 -17.31 -14.45 -3.80
C LEU A 27 -16.68 -13.78 -2.58
N GLY A 28 -16.97 -14.32 -1.39
CA GLY A 28 -16.35 -13.85 -0.13
C GLY A 28 -16.91 -12.52 0.36
N THR A 29 -17.99 -12.02 -0.21
CA THR A 29 -18.70 -10.87 0.34
C THR A 29 -19.29 -11.23 1.69
N PRO A 30 -18.97 -10.48 2.75
CA PRO A 30 -19.56 -10.71 4.06
C PRO A 30 -21.08 -10.49 4.01
N PHE A 31 -21.79 -11.17 4.91
CA PHE A 31 -23.23 -10.99 5.02
C PHE A 31 -23.55 -9.54 5.38
N SER A 32 -24.30 -8.85 4.50
CA SER A 32 -24.81 -7.50 4.73
C SER A 32 -26.17 -7.61 5.41
N ASP A 33 -26.26 -7.12 6.65
CA ASP A 33 -27.52 -7.05 7.39
C ASP A 33 -28.31 -5.82 6.93
N PRO A 34 -29.55 -5.97 6.40
CA PRO A 34 -30.37 -4.85 5.91
C PRO A 34 -30.59 -3.75 6.95
N LYS A 35 -30.62 -4.10 8.24
CA LYS A 35 -30.75 -3.14 9.33
C LYS A 35 -29.59 -2.14 9.34
N TYR A 36 -28.35 -2.63 9.24
CA TYR A 36 -27.17 -1.78 9.26
C TYR A 36 -26.93 -1.06 7.93
N GLU A 37 -27.48 -1.58 6.83
CA GLU A 37 -27.40 -0.92 5.53
C GLU A 37 -28.16 0.41 5.52
N ASN A 38 -29.37 0.44 6.06
CA ASN A 38 -30.16 1.67 6.20
C ASN A 38 -29.49 2.68 7.14
N GLU A 39 -28.94 2.21 8.27
CA GLU A 39 -28.28 3.08 9.24
C GLU A 39 -26.96 3.67 8.66
N ALA A 40 -26.20 2.88 7.92
CA ALA A 40 -25.00 3.35 7.26
C ALA A 40 -25.28 4.39 6.17
N GLN A 41 -26.35 4.21 5.37
CA GLN A 41 -26.77 5.18 4.34
C GLN A 41 -27.18 6.51 4.94
N GLN A 42 -27.79 6.50 6.14
CA GLN A 42 -28.27 7.70 6.81
C GLN A 42 -27.21 8.36 7.72
N GLY A 43 -26.04 7.72 7.89
CA GLY A 43 -24.97 8.21 8.78
C GLY A 43 -25.43 8.35 10.24
N ARG A 44 -26.44 7.59 10.66
CA ARG A 44 -27.03 7.69 12.00
C ARG A 44 -26.17 7.00 13.04
N LYS A 45 -26.19 7.55 14.25
CA LYS A 45 -25.60 6.94 15.43
C LYS A 45 -26.61 6.00 16.06
N VAL A 46 -26.21 4.75 16.24
CA VAL A 46 -27.10 3.70 16.77
C VAL A 46 -26.40 2.87 17.84
N TRP A 47 -27.20 2.22 18.69
CA TRP A 47 -26.71 1.18 19.60
C TRP A 47 -26.62 -0.16 18.87
N ILE A 48 -25.49 -0.81 18.98
CA ILE A 48 -25.22 -2.15 18.44
C ILE A 48 -24.84 -3.04 19.61
N ALA A 49 -25.53 -4.18 19.75
CA ALA A 49 -25.18 -5.23 20.70
C ALA A 49 -24.53 -6.39 19.96
N GLY A 50 -23.56 -7.03 20.60
CA GLY A 50 -22.89 -8.20 20.03
C GLY A 50 -21.76 -8.72 20.89
N THR A 51 -21.09 -9.76 20.41
CA THR A 51 -19.97 -10.41 21.11
C THR A 51 -18.67 -10.14 20.39
N ILE A 52 -17.62 -9.77 21.10
CA ILE A 52 -16.27 -9.57 20.57
C ILE A 52 -15.65 -10.90 20.14
N GLU A 53 -15.29 -11.06 18.87
CA GLU A 53 -14.62 -12.25 18.35
C GLU A 53 -13.11 -12.13 18.33
N THR A 54 -12.60 -10.97 17.87
CA THR A 54 -11.16 -10.72 17.74
C THR A 54 -10.80 -9.30 18.11
N TYR A 55 -9.56 -9.10 18.48
CA TYR A 55 -8.96 -7.83 18.86
C TYR A 55 -7.70 -7.56 18.05
N GLU A 56 -7.52 -6.29 17.65
CA GLU A 56 -6.33 -5.79 16.97
C GLU A 56 -5.96 -4.43 17.57
N LYS A 57 -4.84 -4.36 18.27
CA LYS A 57 -4.31 -3.10 18.78
C LYS A 57 -3.77 -2.25 17.63
N LYS A 58 -4.14 -0.99 17.59
CA LYS A 58 -3.62 0.00 16.64
C LYS A 58 -3.11 1.22 17.41
N SER A 59 -2.28 2.05 16.77
CA SER A 59 -1.69 3.22 17.40
C SER A 59 -2.71 4.27 17.87
N SER A 60 -3.81 4.47 17.14
CA SER A 60 -4.80 5.50 17.42
C SER A 60 -6.12 4.99 17.98
N ASN A 61 -6.60 3.84 17.51
CA ASN A 61 -7.87 3.24 17.91
C ASN A 61 -7.74 1.73 17.98
N ASN A 62 -8.39 1.09 18.94
CA ASN A 62 -8.45 -0.36 18.99
C ASN A 62 -9.48 -0.90 18.00
N GLY A 63 -9.09 -1.93 17.25
CA GLY A 63 -9.97 -2.61 16.30
C GLY A 63 -10.51 -3.92 16.86
N TYR A 64 -11.80 -4.15 16.69
CA TYR A 64 -12.47 -5.38 17.11
C TYR A 64 -13.35 -5.92 16.00
N VAL A 65 -13.46 -7.23 15.89
CA VAL A 65 -14.53 -7.85 15.10
C VAL A 65 -15.65 -8.23 16.05
N LEU A 66 -16.82 -7.68 15.81
CA LEU A 66 -18.04 -7.86 16.59
C LEU A 66 -18.99 -8.76 15.80
N ARG A 67 -19.51 -9.83 16.43
CA ARG A 67 -20.64 -10.58 15.92
C ARG A 67 -21.91 -9.97 16.48
N GLY A 68 -22.72 -9.34 15.64
CA GLY A 68 -23.97 -8.69 16.05
C GLY A 68 -24.98 -9.68 16.63
N GLU A 69 -25.67 -9.30 17.69
CA GLU A 69 -26.74 -10.10 18.29
C GLU A 69 -27.93 -10.22 17.34
N GLY A 70 -28.35 -11.46 17.03
CA GLY A 70 -29.39 -11.72 16.05
C GLY A 70 -28.99 -11.53 14.58
N SER A 71 -27.74 -11.16 14.29
CA SER A 71 -27.20 -11.00 12.94
C SER A 71 -26.28 -12.14 12.55
N LYS A 72 -26.30 -12.54 11.28
CA LYS A 72 -25.31 -13.46 10.70
C LYS A 72 -24.02 -12.75 10.28
N GLY A 73 -24.05 -11.39 10.23
CA GLY A 73 -22.93 -10.57 9.78
C GLY A 73 -21.96 -10.22 10.89
N LYS A 74 -20.72 -9.94 10.51
CA LYS A 74 -19.69 -9.39 11.37
C LYS A 74 -19.52 -7.90 11.08
N ILE A 75 -19.23 -7.13 12.12
CA ILE A 75 -19.03 -5.69 12.08
C ILE A 75 -17.64 -5.40 12.61
N TYR A 76 -16.89 -4.51 11.96
CA TYR A 76 -15.62 -4.06 12.49
C TYR A 76 -15.84 -2.83 13.37
N LEU A 77 -15.41 -2.92 14.62
CA LEU A 77 -15.53 -1.83 15.60
C LEU A 77 -14.19 -1.11 15.72
N LEU A 78 -14.20 0.20 15.53
CA LEU A 78 -13.11 1.12 15.87
C LEU A 78 -13.44 1.80 17.19
N ALA A 79 -12.84 1.32 18.28
CA ALA A 79 -13.05 1.87 19.62
C ALA A 79 -11.98 2.90 19.97
N LYS A 80 -12.40 4.09 20.42
CA LYS A 80 -11.47 5.14 20.87
C LYS A 80 -10.96 4.91 22.29
N ARG A 81 -11.74 4.25 23.10
CA ARG A 81 -11.43 3.97 24.53
C ARG A 81 -11.86 2.55 24.88
N GLY A 82 -11.08 1.96 25.77
CA GLY A 82 -11.45 0.72 26.44
C GLY A 82 -10.79 -0.53 25.89
N ASP A 83 -10.34 -1.35 26.82
CA ASP A 83 -9.99 -2.73 26.55
C ASP A 83 -11.27 -3.57 26.66
N LEU A 84 -11.87 -3.86 25.50
CA LEU A 84 -13.02 -4.75 25.44
C LEU A 84 -12.52 -6.20 25.41
N PRO A 85 -12.89 -7.05 26.38
CA PRO A 85 -12.41 -8.43 26.42
C PRO A 85 -12.92 -9.26 25.23
N VAL A 86 -12.08 -10.09 24.67
CA VAL A 86 -12.49 -11.05 23.63
C VAL A 86 -13.44 -12.09 24.24
N GLY A 87 -14.60 -12.26 23.62
CA GLY A 87 -15.68 -13.10 24.12
C GLY A 87 -16.72 -12.37 24.96
N ALA A 88 -16.49 -11.10 25.32
CA ALA A 88 -17.45 -10.30 26.05
C ALA A 88 -18.65 -9.89 25.17
N ALA A 89 -19.84 -9.87 25.78
CA ALA A 89 -21.02 -9.24 25.22
C ALA A 89 -20.96 -7.74 25.50
N VAL A 90 -21.05 -6.94 24.44
CA VAL A 90 -20.90 -5.49 24.52
C VAL A 90 -22.08 -4.77 23.85
N ARG A 91 -22.36 -3.55 24.31
CA ARG A 91 -23.23 -2.59 23.62
C ARG A 91 -22.39 -1.39 23.23
N VAL A 92 -22.44 -1.02 21.97
CA VAL A 92 -21.63 0.05 21.39
C VAL A 92 -22.54 1.10 20.77
N TYR A 93 -22.35 2.35 21.14
CA TYR A 93 -23.01 3.50 20.51
C TYR A 93 -22.03 4.19 19.58
N GLY A 94 -22.41 4.33 18.31
CA GLY A 94 -21.53 4.95 17.33
C GLY A 94 -22.15 5.07 15.94
N THR A 95 -21.36 5.62 15.02
CA THR A 95 -21.76 5.81 13.62
C THR A 95 -21.40 4.56 12.81
N VAL A 96 -22.41 3.96 12.18
CA VAL A 96 -22.22 2.85 11.25
C VAL A 96 -21.79 3.42 9.89
N LYS A 97 -20.76 2.83 9.30
CA LYS A 97 -20.30 3.17 7.95
C LYS A 97 -20.16 1.92 7.10
N LYS A 98 -20.44 2.08 5.81
CA LYS A 98 -20.16 1.07 4.80
C LYS A 98 -18.76 1.36 4.24
N PRO A 99 -17.85 0.36 4.18
CA PRO A 99 -16.54 0.57 3.57
C PRO A 99 -16.69 0.96 2.09
N GLU A 100 -15.97 1.99 1.69
CA GLU A 100 -16.01 2.49 0.32
C GLU A 100 -14.91 1.86 -0.54
N SER A 101 -15.19 1.70 -1.83
CA SER A 101 -14.16 1.41 -2.83
C SER A 101 -13.30 2.66 -3.05
N PRO A 102 -12.04 2.51 -3.47
CA PRO A 102 -11.19 3.66 -3.77
C PRO A 102 -11.86 4.61 -4.75
N ARG A 103 -11.75 5.90 -4.48
CA ARG A 103 -12.29 6.96 -5.34
C ARG A 103 -11.23 7.57 -6.26
N ASN A 104 -9.95 7.34 -5.95
CA ASN A 104 -8.81 7.72 -6.77
C ASN A 104 -7.92 6.50 -7.06
N PRO A 105 -7.24 6.45 -8.21
CA PRO A 105 -6.18 5.47 -8.46
C PRO A 105 -5.12 5.50 -7.36
N GLY A 106 -4.68 4.31 -6.93
CA GLY A 106 -3.64 4.18 -5.89
C GLY A 106 -4.11 4.32 -4.45
N MET A 107 -5.34 4.78 -4.22
CA MET A 107 -5.92 4.95 -2.89
C MET A 107 -6.12 3.60 -2.19
N PHE A 108 -6.07 3.59 -0.86
CA PHE A 108 -6.32 2.40 -0.05
C PHE A 108 -7.76 1.90 -0.23
N ASP A 109 -7.91 0.60 -0.49
CA ASP A 109 -9.21 -0.06 -0.65
C ASP A 109 -9.75 -0.54 0.69
N GLU A 110 -10.57 0.33 1.33
CA GLU A 110 -11.24 0.00 2.60
C GLU A 110 -12.16 -1.20 2.46
N LYS A 111 -12.88 -1.29 1.34
CA LYS A 111 -13.83 -2.38 1.10
C LYS A 111 -13.11 -3.72 1.11
N THR A 112 -12.07 -3.88 0.31
CA THR A 112 -11.27 -5.12 0.27
C THR A 112 -10.64 -5.44 1.63
N TYR A 113 -10.22 -4.42 2.39
CA TYR A 113 -9.65 -4.62 3.73
C TYR A 113 -10.66 -5.18 4.73
N TYR A 114 -11.86 -4.58 4.83
CA TYR A 114 -12.88 -5.03 5.79
C TYR A 114 -13.57 -6.32 5.34
N GLU A 115 -13.81 -6.52 4.04
CA GLU A 115 -14.29 -7.79 3.48
C GLU A 115 -13.32 -8.93 3.76
N GLY A 116 -12.01 -8.67 3.70
CA GLY A 116 -10.97 -9.62 4.09
C GLY A 116 -11.03 -10.02 5.57
N LYS A 117 -11.62 -9.19 6.43
CA LYS A 117 -11.92 -9.50 7.84
C LYS A 117 -13.32 -10.12 8.04
N GLY A 118 -14.07 -10.32 6.95
CA GLY A 118 -15.44 -10.85 6.98
C GLY A 118 -16.48 -9.83 7.46
N CYS A 119 -16.16 -8.52 7.40
CA CYS A 119 -17.03 -7.44 7.87
C CYS A 119 -17.61 -6.65 6.70
N ALA A 120 -18.97 -6.52 6.64
CA ALA A 120 -19.68 -5.71 5.66
C ALA A 120 -19.75 -4.23 6.06
N PHE A 121 -19.65 -3.94 7.34
CA PHE A 121 -19.75 -2.60 7.93
C PHE A 121 -18.63 -2.39 8.95
N TYR A 122 -18.34 -1.12 9.22
CA TYR A 122 -17.55 -0.74 10.37
C TYR A 122 -18.26 0.34 11.18
N VAL A 123 -17.94 0.41 12.47
CA VAL A 123 -18.53 1.35 13.43
C VAL A 123 -17.42 2.14 14.08
N ILE A 124 -17.57 3.46 14.08
CA ILE A 124 -16.72 4.35 14.88
C ILE A 124 -17.47 4.60 16.19
N SER A 125 -16.96 4.02 17.26
CA SER A 125 -17.62 4.14 18.56
C SER A 125 -17.39 5.48 19.22
N GLU A 126 -18.39 5.90 20.00
CA GLU A 126 -18.34 7.05 20.92
C GLU A 126 -18.47 6.59 22.37
N ARG A 127 -19.22 5.51 22.59
CA ARG A 127 -19.42 4.88 23.91
C ARG A 127 -19.43 3.37 23.77
N GLU A 128 -18.76 2.68 24.68
CA GLU A 128 -18.73 1.24 24.79
C GLU A 128 -19.16 0.81 26.20
N GLU A 129 -20.03 -0.18 26.30
CA GLU A 129 -20.49 -0.77 27.54
C GLU A 129 -20.29 -2.28 27.49
N VAL A 130 -19.58 -2.83 28.46
CA VAL A 130 -19.48 -4.29 28.64
C VAL A 130 -20.70 -4.75 29.40
N VAL A 131 -21.55 -5.56 28.76
CA VAL A 131 -22.78 -6.08 29.33
C VAL A 131 -22.50 -7.34 30.16
N ASP A 132 -21.68 -8.23 29.60
CA ASP A 132 -21.25 -9.46 30.25
C ASP A 132 -19.82 -9.81 29.78
N VAL A 133 -18.93 -10.06 30.72
CA VAL A 133 -17.54 -10.44 30.40
C VAL A 133 -17.48 -11.87 29.85
N GLY A 134 -18.56 -12.64 30.02
CA GLY A 134 -18.65 -14.02 29.54
C GLY A 134 -17.83 -14.99 30.38
N ARG A 135 -17.85 -16.26 29.95
CA ARG A 135 -17.02 -17.33 30.54
C ARG A 135 -15.58 -17.23 30.04
N TRP A 136 -14.67 -17.96 30.66
CA TRP A 136 -13.27 -18.08 30.26
C TRP A 136 -13.14 -18.30 28.75
N ASN A 137 -12.31 -17.46 28.09
CA ASN A 137 -12.07 -17.46 26.65
C ASN A 137 -10.56 -17.57 26.37
N LEU A 138 -10.17 -18.59 25.61
CA LEU A 138 -8.77 -18.81 25.25
C LEU A 138 -8.18 -17.60 24.49
N GLY A 139 -8.97 -16.95 23.62
CA GLY A 139 -8.55 -15.77 22.87
C GLY A 139 -8.17 -14.60 23.77
N GLU A 140 -8.99 -14.36 24.82
CA GLU A 140 -8.72 -13.33 25.83
C GLU A 140 -7.50 -13.66 26.68
N ALA A 141 -7.38 -14.91 27.13
CA ALA A 141 -6.21 -15.34 27.89
C ALA A 141 -4.91 -15.16 27.08
N LEU A 142 -4.92 -15.49 25.78
CA LEU A 142 -3.78 -15.27 24.89
C LEU A 142 -3.50 -13.78 24.64
N ARG A 143 -4.53 -12.95 24.56
CA ARG A 143 -4.40 -11.48 24.43
C ARG A 143 -3.71 -10.89 25.65
N LEU A 144 -4.21 -11.19 26.84
CA LEU A 144 -3.64 -10.70 28.11
C LEU A 144 -2.19 -11.14 28.31
N GLU A 145 -1.88 -12.41 27.98
CA GLU A 145 -0.51 -12.91 28.10
C GLU A 145 0.42 -12.24 27.05
N ARG A 146 -0.08 -11.92 25.86
CA ARG A 146 0.67 -11.14 24.86
C ARG A 146 0.99 -9.75 25.36
N GLU A 147 0.03 -9.05 25.96
CA GLU A 147 0.22 -7.72 26.54
C GLU A 147 1.22 -7.77 27.71
N ARG A 148 1.13 -8.78 28.57
CA ARG A 148 2.12 -9.02 29.60
C ARG A 148 3.52 -9.23 29.05
N CYS A 149 3.66 -10.05 27.99
CA CYS A 149 4.93 -10.26 27.32
C CYS A 149 5.50 -8.95 26.73
N CYS A 150 4.65 -8.10 26.12
CA CYS A 150 5.06 -6.78 25.62
C CYS A 150 5.56 -5.87 26.75
N ALA A 151 4.84 -5.82 27.88
CA ALA A 151 5.24 -5.04 29.04
C ALA A 151 6.60 -5.49 29.58
N VAL A 152 6.81 -6.80 29.74
CA VAL A 152 8.09 -7.37 30.19
C VAL A 152 9.23 -7.03 29.24
N LEU A 153 9.01 -7.04 27.90
CA LEU A 153 10.03 -6.65 26.93
C LEU A 153 10.40 -5.17 27.07
N LYS A 154 9.45 -4.29 27.33
CA LYS A 154 9.70 -2.86 27.56
C LYS A 154 10.51 -2.56 28.81
N GLU A 155 10.35 -3.39 29.85
CA GLU A 155 11.17 -3.26 31.06
C GLU A 155 12.62 -3.75 30.87
N MET A 156 12.86 -4.66 29.89
CA MET A 156 14.15 -5.30 29.70
C MET A 156 15.04 -4.62 28.65
N MET A 157 14.49 -3.78 27.75
CA MET A 157 15.25 -3.17 26.65
C MET A 157 14.62 -1.84 26.23
N PRO A 158 15.38 -0.96 25.49
CA PRO A 158 14.86 0.31 25.00
C PRO A 158 13.59 0.13 24.17
N GLU A 159 12.72 1.14 24.17
CA GLU A 159 11.38 1.11 23.59
C GLU A 159 11.37 0.72 22.10
N GLU A 160 12.29 1.28 21.30
CA GLU A 160 12.37 0.99 19.86
C GLU A 160 12.71 -0.47 19.58
N GLU A 161 13.74 -1.02 20.23
CA GLU A 161 14.12 -2.43 20.09
C GLU A 161 13.05 -3.37 20.65
N ALA A 162 12.40 -2.97 21.76
CA ALA A 162 11.28 -3.71 22.35
C ALA A 162 10.09 -3.76 21.37
N GLY A 163 9.77 -2.64 20.73
CA GLY A 163 8.73 -2.57 19.69
C GLY A 163 9.00 -3.49 18.50
N VAL A 164 10.23 -3.47 17.98
CA VAL A 164 10.63 -4.36 16.87
C VAL A 164 10.56 -5.83 17.31
N LEU A 165 11.07 -6.18 18.48
CA LEU A 165 11.06 -7.55 18.98
C LEU A 165 9.61 -8.03 19.28
N SER A 166 8.75 -7.15 19.81
CA SER A 166 7.32 -7.42 20.01
C SER A 166 6.61 -7.71 18.70
N ALA A 167 6.85 -6.92 17.66
CA ALA A 167 6.29 -7.14 16.35
C ALA A 167 6.73 -8.47 15.74
N MET A 168 7.99 -8.86 15.95
CA MET A 168 8.57 -10.10 15.41
C MET A 168 8.17 -11.37 16.16
N LEU A 169 8.14 -11.33 17.48
CA LEU A 169 7.83 -12.50 18.32
C LEU A 169 6.37 -12.60 18.69
N LEU A 170 5.71 -11.46 18.98
CA LEU A 170 4.36 -11.45 19.54
C LEU A 170 3.31 -11.03 18.49
N GLY A 171 3.74 -10.55 17.33
CA GLY A 171 2.85 -10.02 16.28
C GLY A 171 2.26 -8.65 16.60
N GLU A 172 2.73 -7.98 17.67
CA GLU A 172 2.23 -6.69 18.13
C GLU A 172 3.01 -5.54 17.49
N ARG A 173 2.35 -4.79 16.58
CA ARG A 173 2.96 -3.70 15.81
C ARG A 173 2.63 -2.31 16.31
N SER A 174 1.66 -2.17 17.19
CA SER A 174 1.24 -0.87 17.73
C SER A 174 2.34 -0.17 18.54
N GLU A 175 3.36 -0.92 18.92
CA GLU A 175 4.52 -0.43 19.69
C GLU A 175 5.67 0.06 18.78
N LEU A 176 5.51 -0.05 17.46
CA LEU A 176 6.49 0.48 16.50
C LEU A 176 6.27 1.98 16.31
N THR A 177 7.35 2.75 16.41
CA THR A 177 7.31 4.16 16.01
C THR A 177 7.16 4.27 14.49
N GLU A 178 6.52 5.32 14.02
CA GLU A 178 6.35 5.58 12.59
C GLU A 178 7.71 5.66 11.88
N GLU A 179 8.68 6.32 12.50
CA GLU A 179 10.05 6.45 11.99
C GLU A 179 10.71 5.07 11.78
N THR A 180 10.63 4.18 12.79
CA THR A 180 11.14 2.81 12.68
C THR A 180 10.44 2.05 11.56
N TYR A 181 9.11 2.12 11.47
CA TYR A 181 8.34 1.47 10.42
C TYR A 181 8.78 1.92 9.02
N LEU A 182 8.91 3.23 8.81
CA LEU A 182 9.34 3.82 7.53
C LEU A 182 10.78 3.45 7.17
N ALA A 183 11.72 3.47 8.14
CA ALA A 183 13.10 3.06 7.89
C ALA A 183 13.19 1.60 7.43
N TYR A 184 12.41 0.70 8.03
CA TYR A 184 12.33 -0.69 7.60
C TYR A 184 11.65 -0.84 6.22
N GLN A 185 10.65 -0.03 5.92
CA GLN A 185 9.98 -0.01 4.61
C GLN A 185 10.96 0.46 3.52
N GLN A 186 11.60 1.61 3.71
CA GLN A 186 12.54 2.20 2.75
C GLN A 186 13.81 1.36 2.56
N SER A 187 14.24 0.60 3.57
CA SER A 187 15.36 -0.34 3.46
C SER A 187 14.95 -1.71 2.88
N GLY A 188 13.65 -1.96 2.61
CA GLY A 188 13.15 -3.23 2.10
C GLY A 188 13.15 -4.37 3.12
N LEU A 189 13.19 -4.06 4.41
CA LEU A 189 13.19 -5.02 5.52
C LEU A 189 11.83 -5.10 6.25
N LEU A 190 10.79 -4.45 5.75
CA LEU A 190 9.46 -4.44 6.37
C LEU A 190 8.92 -5.87 6.67
N HIS A 191 9.28 -6.85 5.84
CA HIS A 191 8.90 -8.26 6.03
C HIS A 191 9.48 -8.89 7.29
N LEU A 192 10.51 -8.30 7.92
CA LEU A 192 11.11 -8.78 9.17
C LEU A 192 10.30 -8.37 10.40
N ILE A 193 9.60 -7.23 10.34
CA ILE A 193 8.76 -6.72 11.44
C ILE A 193 7.40 -7.44 11.48
N SER A 194 7.26 -8.56 10.82
CA SER A 194 6.05 -9.36 10.85
C SER A 194 6.37 -10.80 11.18
N VAL A 195 5.45 -11.47 11.88
CA VAL A 195 5.57 -12.91 12.08
C VAL A 195 5.55 -13.60 10.73
N SER A 196 6.71 -14.11 10.32
CA SER A 196 6.91 -14.72 9.02
C SER A 196 6.96 -16.25 9.09
N GLY A 197 6.85 -16.90 7.93
CA GLY A 197 7.02 -18.35 7.84
C GLY A 197 8.39 -18.85 8.31
N MET A 198 9.43 -18.01 8.21
CA MET A 198 10.78 -18.32 8.72
C MET A 198 10.77 -18.32 10.26
N HIS A 199 10.16 -17.33 10.89
CA HIS A 199 10.03 -17.23 12.35
C HIS A 199 9.35 -18.47 12.91
N LEU A 200 8.20 -18.83 12.35
CA LEU A 200 7.41 -19.99 12.79
C LEU A 200 8.15 -21.31 12.58
N MET A 201 8.86 -21.44 11.46
CA MET A 201 9.67 -22.62 11.18
C MET A 201 10.84 -22.77 12.16
N LEU A 202 11.55 -21.66 12.47
CA LEU A 202 12.66 -21.65 13.42
C LEU A 202 12.21 -22.01 14.83
N LEU A 203 11.18 -21.30 15.34
CA LEU A 203 10.65 -21.53 16.68
C LEU A 203 10.04 -22.95 16.82
N GLY A 204 9.26 -23.40 15.84
CA GLY A 204 8.66 -24.73 15.85
C GLY A 204 9.69 -25.86 15.79
N MET A 205 10.76 -25.68 15.00
CA MET A 205 11.87 -26.66 14.97
C MET A 205 12.72 -26.62 16.25
N ALA A 206 12.89 -25.45 16.88
CA ALA A 206 13.54 -25.33 18.18
C ALA A 206 12.71 -26.03 19.26
N LEU A 207 11.38 -25.80 19.31
CA LEU A 207 10.48 -26.48 20.22
C LEU A 207 10.53 -28.01 20.03
N ARG A 208 10.44 -28.48 18.78
CA ARG A 208 10.57 -29.92 18.49
C ARG A 208 11.89 -30.50 19.00
N ARG A 209 13.02 -29.82 18.79
CA ARG A 209 14.33 -30.24 19.27
C ARG A 209 14.38 -30.28 20.78
N LEU A 210 13.82 -29.28 21.46
CA LEU A 210 13.70 -29.23 22.91
C LEU A 210 12.91 -30.42 23.43
N LEU A 211 11.72 -30.71 22.88
CA LEU A 211 10.88 -31.87 23.27
C LEU A 211 11.62 -33.18 23.08
N MET A 212 12.40 -33.33 22.00
CA MET A 212 13.23 -34.50 21.78
C MET A 212 14.41 -34.59 22.78
N ALA A 213 14.98 -33.47 23.18
CA ALA A 213 16.01 -33.41 24.22
C ALA A 213 15.45 -33.79 25.61
N LEU A 214 14.16 -33.52 25.82
CA LEU A 214 13.39 -33.99 26.98
C LEU A 214 12.88 -35.45 26.85
N HIS A 215 13.51 -36.23 25.97
CA HIS A 215 13.27 -37.67 25.73
C HIS A 215 11.91 -38.01 25.10
N LEU A 216 11.14 -37.05 24.56
CA LEU A 216 9.95 -37.39 23.79
C LEU A 216 10.33 -38.08 22.47
N PRO A 217 9.68 -39.20 22.10
CA PRO A 217 9.88 -39.85 20.80
C PRO A 217 9.58 -38.93 19.62
N LYS A 218 10.16 -39.23 18.46
CA LYS A 218 10.10 -38.34 17.25
C LYS A 218 8.67 -37.98 16.84
N THR A 219 7.74 -38.92 16.87
CA THR A 219 6.35 -38.72 16.45
C THR A 219 5.58 -37.80 17.42
N PRO A 220 5.46 -38.11 18.72
CA PRO A 220 4.77 -37.23 19.68
C PRO A 220 5.45 -35.87 19.79
N ALA A 221 6.79 -35.77 19.74
CA ALA A 221 7.49 -34.49 19.71
C ALA A 221 7.12 -33.62 18.47
N SER A 222 6.93 -34.26 17.30
CA SER A 222 6.51 -33.55 16.08
C SER A 222 5.05 -33.09 16.18
N LEU A 223 4.14 -33.94 16.69
CA LEU A 223 2.74 -33.55 16.86
C LEU A 223 2.55 -32.46 17.91
N ALA A 224 3.26 -32.57 19.05
CA ALA A 224 3.23 -31.55 20.09
C ALA A 224 3.82 -30.20 19.58
N ALA A 225 4.89 -30.25 18.81
CA ALA A 225 5.43 -29.04 18.16
C ALA A 225 4.43 -28.42 17.16
N ALA A 226 3.69 -29.24 16.39
CA ALA A 226 2.65 -28.76 15.49
C ALA A 226 1.51 -28.08 16.28
N ALA A 227 1.01 -28.70 17.34
CA ALA A 227 -0.01 -28.14 18.23
C ALA A 227 0.46 -26.82 18.88
N GLY A 228 1.72 -26.79 19.37
CA GLY A 228 2.34 -25.57 19.92
C GLY A 228 2.41 -24.44 18.90
N MET A 229 2.69 -24.73 17.62
CA MET A 229 2.71 -23.68 16.57
C MET A 229 1.31 -23.23 16.15
N VAL A 230 0.28 -24.07 16.25
CA VAL A 230 -1.12 -23.63 16.09
C VAL A 230 -1.48 -22.65 17.22
N LEU A 231 -1.17 -22.98 18.47
CA LEU A 231 -1.41 -22.11 19.61
C LEU A 231 -0.62 -20.78 19.49
N TYR A 232 0.63 -20.85 19.06
CA TYR A 232 1.46 -19.68 18.79
C TYR A 232 0.88 -18.82 17.65
N GLY A 233 0.31 -19.42 16.60
CA GLY A 233 -0.40 -18.70 15.54
C GLY A 233 -1.61 -17.93 16.08
N MET A 234 -2.39 -18.53 16.96
CA MET A 234 -3.50 -17.86 17.66
C MET A 234 -3.00 -16.73 18.56
N PHE A 235 -1.92 -16.97 19.32
CA PHE A 235 -1.29 -15.98 20.19
C PHE A 235 -0.80 -14.74 19.43
N THR A 236 -0.25 -14.90 18.23
CA THR A 236 0.26 -13.79 17.39
C THR A 236 -0.79 -13.12 16.50
N GLY A 237 -2.09 -13.46 16.66
CA GLY A 237 -3.21 -12.81 15.97
C GLY A 237 -3.55 -13.36 14.58
N SER A 238 -3.04 -14.55 14.21
CA SER A 238 -3.46 -15.32 13.00
C SER A 238 -3.47 -14.53 11.67
N GLY A 239 -2.50 -13.67 11.45
CA GLY A 239 -2.35 -12.98 10.16
C GLY A 239 -2.17 -13.96 8.99
N THR A 240 -2.47 -13.55 7.75
CA THR A 240 -2.43 -14.41 6.54
C THR A 240 -1.10 -15.15 6.36
N ALA A 241 0.04 -14.49 6.63
CA ALA A 241 1.36 -15.10 6.58
C ALA A 241 1.55 -16.15 7.68
N THR A 242 1.01 -15.91 8.86
CA THR A 242 1.07 -16.81 10.03
C THR A 242 0.23 -18.07 9.78
N VAL A 243 -1.02 -17.93 9.33
CA VAL A 243 -1.93 -19.07 9.02
C VAL A 243 -1.28 -19.98 7.97
N ARG A 244 -0.78 -19.41 6.87
CA ARG A 244 -0.05 -20.19 5.85
C ARG A 244 1.12 -20.96 6.46
N ALA A 245 1.93 -20.30 7.29
CA ALA A 245 3.11 -20.89 7.89
C ALA A 245 2.78 -22.00 8.89
N VAL A 246 1.72 -21.83 9.69
CA VAL A 246 1.18 -22.85 10.60
C VAL A 246 0.74 -24.08 9.81
N VAL A 247 -0.07 -23.92 8.77
CA VAL A 247 -0.52 -25.04 7.92
C VAL A 247 0.67 -25.78 7.31
N MET A 248 1.63 -25.06 6.72
CA MET A 248 2.81 -25.68 6.11
C MET A 248 3.68 -26.39 7.16
N PHE A 249 3.83 -25.84 8.36
CA PHE A 249 4.55 -26.48 9.46
C PHE A 249 3.84 -27.74 9.96
N ALA A 250 2.52 -27.67 10.14
CA ALA A 250 1.72 -28.83 10.54
C ALA A 250 1.81 -29.98 9.52
N VAL A 251 1.72 -29.68 8.22
CA VAL A 251 1.93 -30.66 7.13
C VAL A 251 3.33 -31.27 7.20
N ARG A 252 4.37 -30.45 7.44
CA ARG A 252 5.74 -30.93 7.60
C ARG A 252 5.91 -31.87 8.80
N MET A 253 5.34 -31.51 9.94
CA MET A 253 5.38 -32.34 11.15
C MET A 253 4.57 -33.62 10.99
N GLY A 254 3.42 -33.54 10.35
CA GLY A 254 2.62 -34.71 9.97
C GLY A 254 3.37 -35.67 9.04
N ALA A 255 4.06 -35.14 8.01
CA ALA A 255 4.90 -35.94 7.13
C ALA A 255 6.02 -36.68 7.89
N VAL A 256 6.65 -36.01 8.86
CA VAL A 256 7.67 -36.63 9.73
C VAL A 256 7.04 -37.71 10.61
N ALA A 257 5.84 -37.47 11.17
CA ALA A 257 5.15 -38.42 12.05
C ALA A 257 4.78 -39.73 11.34
N VAL A 258 4.37 -39.62 10.03
CA VAL A 258 3.98 -40.79 9.22
C VAL A 258 5.11 -41.33 8.33
N GLY A 259 6.34 -40.86 8.50
CA GLY A 259 7.50 -41.32 7.73
C GLY A 259 7.46 -40.96 6.23
N ARG A 260 6.75 -39.92 5.83
CA ARG A 260 6.64 -39.43 4.43
C ARG A 260 7.55 -38.25 4.15
N THR A 261 7.91 -38.10 2.87
CA THR A 261 8.69 -36.94 2.41
C THR A 261 7.79 -35.67 2.32
N TYR A 262 8.30 -34.57 2.84
CA TYR A 262 7.64 -33.28 2.75
C TYR A 262 7.91 -32.60 1.40
N ASP A 263 6.86 -32.16 0.68
CA ASP A 263 7.00 -31.31 -0.51
C ASP A 263 6.40 -29.92 -0.23
N SER A 264 7.24 -28.91 -0.26
CA SER A 264 6.86 -27.56 0.15
C SER A 264 5.86 -26.89 -0.80
N LEU A 265 5.87 -27.19 -2.11
CA LEU A 265 4.90 -26.64 -3.05
C LEU A 265 3.52 -27.28 -2.89
N SER A 266 3.45 -28.58 -2.59
CA SER A 266 2.18 -29.25 -2.28
C SER A 266 1.56 -28.75 -0.96
N ALA A 267 2.41 -28.51 0.05
CA ALA A 267 1.96 -27.93 1.33
C ALA A 267 1.49 -26.47 1.15
N LEU A 268 2.19 -25.70 0.32
CA LEU A 268 1.78 -24.33 -0.03
C LEU A 268 0.43 -24.33 -0.74
N SER A 269 0.24 -25.25 -1.70
CA SER A 269 -1.02 -25.39 -2.45
C SER A 269 -2.19 -25.76 -1.53
N LEU A 270 -1.96 -26.66 -0.57
CA LEU A 270 -2.97 -26.99 0.44
C LEU A 270 -3.33 -25.78 1.30
N ALA A 271 -2.33 -25.02 1.77
CA ALA A 271 -2.56 -23.80 2.53
C ALA A 271 -3.37 -22.77 1.72
N ALA A 272 -3.07 -22.60 0.42
CA ALA A 272 -3.83 -21.71 -0.45
C ALA A 272 -5.29 -22.15 -0.60
N ILE A 273 -5.54 -23.44 -0.84
CA ILE A 273 -6.91 -23.98 -0.94
C ILE A 273 -7.69 -23.73 0.34
N LEU A 274 -7.11 -24.04 1.51
CA LEU A 274 -7.77 -23.85 2.80
C LEU A 274 -8.11 -22.38 3.06
N MET A 275 -7.15 -21.48 2.84
CA MET A 275 -7.37 -20.05 3.06
C MET A 275 -8.40 -19.47 2.08
N LEU A 276 -8.33 -19.82 0.80
CA LEU A 276 -9.26 -19.31 -0.21
C LEU A 276 -10.66 -19.96 -0.10
N ALA A 277 -10.77 -21.13 0.45
CA ALA A 277 -12.06 -21.75 0.78
C ALA A 277 -12.73 -21.06 1.98
N GLU A 278 -11.93 -20.59 2.95
CA GLU A 278 -12.42 -19.79 4.07
C GLU A 278 -12.84 -18.39 3.62
N ASN A 279 -11.97 -17.70 2.88
CA ASN A 279 -12.26 -16.36 2.37
C ASN A 279 -11.61 -16.10 1.00
N PRO A 280 -12.38 -16.16 -0.10
CA PRO A 280 -11.90 -15.86 -1.45
C PRO A 280 -11.31 -14.44 -1.64
N SER A 281 -11.68 -13.47 -0.79
CA SER A 281 -11.17 -12.09 -0.84
C SER A 281 -9.66 -11.98 -0.57
N TYR A 282 -9.02 -13.03 -0.04
CA TYR A 282 -7.56 -13.09 0.06
C TYR A 282 -6.83 -12.96 -1.29
N LEU A 283 -7.50 -13.29 -2.42
CA LEU A 283 -6.92 -13.10 -3.76
C LEU A 283 -6.62 -11.63 -4.10
N GLU A 284 -7.24 -10.67 -3.42
CA GLU A 284 -7.01 -9.23 -3.63
C GLU A 284 -5.97 -8.65 -2.66
N GLN A 285 -5.64 -9.38 -1.60
CA GLN A 285 -4.75 -8.89 -0.55
C GLN A 285 -3.27 -9.06 -0.90
N SER A 286 -2.49 -8.00 -0.73
CA SER A 286 -1.03 -8.02 -0.92
C SER A 286 -0.33 -9.04 -0.04
N GLY A 287 -0.78 -9.21 1.21
CA GLY A 287 -0.20 -10.16 2.17
C GLY A 287 -0.27 -11.61 1.70
N PHE A 288 -1.33 -12.00 1.00
CA PHE A 288 -1.44 -13.31 0.37
C PHE A 288 -0.37 -13.49 -0.71
N TRP A 289 -0.34 -12.62 -1.73
CA TRP A 289 0.54 -12.76 -2.87
C TRP A 289 2.03 -12.65 -2.53
N LEU A 290 2.41 -11.71 -1.65
CA LEU A 290 3.79 -11.58 -1.20
C LEU A 290 4.25 -12.81 -0.42
N SER A 291 3.40 -13.34 0.46
CA SER A 291 3.72 -14.51 1.28
C SER A 291 3.82 -15.79 0.45
N PHE A 292 2.88 -16.04 -0.45
CA PHE A 292 2.88 -17.20 -1.35
C PHE A 292 3.94 -17.08 -2.45
N GLY A 293 4.15 -15.87 -2.96
CA GLY A 293 5.19 -15.57 -3.94
C GLY A 293 6.59 -15.86 -3.40
N ALA A 294 6.89 -15.47 -2.16
CA ALA A 294 8.20 -15.74 -1.55
C ALA A 294 8.49 -17.25 -1.46
N VAL A 295 7.52 -18.06 -1.01
CA VAL A 295 7.71 -19.52 -0.95
C VAL A 295 7.83 -20.14 -2.35
N THR A 296 7.05 -19.64 -3.31
CA THR A 296 7.13 -20.07 -4.72
C THR A 296 8.51 -19.74 -5.31
N ALA A 297 9.05 -18.55 -5.01
CA ALA A 297 10.40 -18.17 -5.43
C ALA A 297 11.47 -19.12 -4.89
N ILE A 298 11.43 -19.42 -3.59
CA ILE A 298 12.44 -20.27 -2.93
C ILE A 298 12.26 -21.75 -3.32
N SER A 299 11.03 -22.25 -3.39
CA SER A 299 10.76 -23.68 -3.61
C SER A 299 10.57 -24.06 -5.07
N GLY A 300 10.24 -23.09 -5.95
CA GLY A 300 9.99 -23.30 -7.36
C GLY A 300 11.08 -22.71 -8.27
N VAL A 301 11.39 -21.41 -8.10
CA VAL A 301 12.32 -20.68 -8.99
C VAL A 301 13.77 -21.00 -8.67
N TYR A 302 14.17 -20.85 -7.40
CA TYR A 302 15.56 -21.07 -6.97
C TYR A 302 16.13 -22.44 -7.37
N PRO A 303 15.44 -23.60 -7.19
CA PRO A 303 16.00 -24.91 -7.60
C PRO A 303 16.23 -25.05 -9.10
N VAL A 304 15.51 -24.27 -9.94
CA VAL A 304 15.72 -24.24 -11.39
C VAL A 304 16.94 -23.42 -11.74
N LEU A 305 17.14 -22.26 -11.11
CA LEU A 305 18.25 -21.33 -11.39
C LEU A 305 19.58 -21.78 -10.78
N ALA A 306 19.56 -22.37 -9.59
CA ALA A 306 20.77 -22.74 -8.83
C ALA A 306 21.59 -23.87 -9.46
N GLY A 307 21.01 -24.66 -10.40
CA GLY A 307 21.70 -25.77 -11.03
C GLY A 307 22.01 -26.95 -10.07
N GLU A 308 22.81 -27.92 -10.49
CA GLU A 308 23.06 -29.13 -9.71
C GLU A 308 24.03 -28.92 -8.54
N LYS A 309 23.61 -29.33 -7.35
CA LYS A 309 24.49 -29.47 -6.17
C LYS A 309 25.49 -30.64 -6.31
N ALA A 310 25.27 -31.57 -7.27
CA ALA A 310 25.99 -32.83 -7.38
C ALA A 310 27.47 -32.67 -7.83
N GLU A 311 27.82 -31.67 -8.65
CA GLU A 311 29.21 -31.42 -9.05
C GLU A 311 30.08 -30.83 -7.91
N ARG A 312 29.48 -30.27 -6.85
CA ARG A 312 30.19 -29.64 -5.74
C ARG A 312 30.83 -30.66 -4.77
N LYS A 313 30.31 -31.89 -4.70
CA LYS A 313 30.80 -32.93 -3.76
C LYS A 313 32.10 -33.58 -4.25
N ARG A 314 32.46 -33.41 -5.53
CA ARG A 314 33.68 -34.05 -6.15
C ARG A 314 34.90 -33.16 -6.19
N ARG A 315 34.85 -31.88 -5.89
CA ARG A 315 36.03 -31.01 -5.74
C ARG A 315 36.46 -31.01 -4.28
N GLY A 316 37.69 -31.40 -4.05
CA GLY A 316 38.33 -31.57 -2.74
C GLY A 316 38.16 -30.41 -1.74
N GLU A 317 38.73 -30.52 -0.57
CA GLU A 317 38.59 -29.57 0.54
C GLU A 317 38.76 -28.13 0.08
N LYS A 318 37.67 -27.37 0.18
CA LYS A 318 37.66 -25.94 -0.15
C LYS A 318 38.32 -25.16 0.97
N THR A 319 39.13 -24.17 0.63
CA THR A 319 39.66 -23.18 1.56
C THR A 319 38.51 -22.38 2.22
N GLY A 320 38.79 -21.74 3.35
CA GLY A 320 37.79 -20.93 4.06
C GLY A 320 37.15 -19.85 3.17
N LEU A 321 37.96 -19.18 2.35
CA LEU A 321 37.53 -18.15 1.39
C LEU A 321 36.63 -18.72 0.28
N GLU A 322 36.95 -19.91 -0.26
CA GLU A 322 36.11 -20.55 -1.27
C GLU A 322 34.74 -21.00 -0.72
N LYS A 323 34.70 -21.41 0.55
CA LYS A 323 33.44 -21.72 1.27
C LYS A 323 32.58 -20.47 1.44
N LEU A 324 33.20 -19.34 1.81
CA LEU A 324 32.53 -18.04 1.97
C LEU A 324 31.98 -17.53 0.63
N ALA A 325 32.79 -17.54 -0.43
CA ALA A 325 32.39 -17.17 -1.78
C ALA A 325 31.23 -18.04 -2.31
N ALA A 326 31.25 -19.34 -2.01
CA ALA A 326 30.18 -20.25 -2.39
C ALA A 326 28.88 -19.97 -1.66
N LYS A 327 28.92 -19.61 -0.36
CA LYS A 327 27.76 -19.19 0.42
C LYS A 327 27.21 -17.86 -0.09
N GLY A 328 28.07 -16.88 -0.37
CA GLY A 328 27.68 -15.59 -0.94
C GLY A 328 26.97 -15.75 -2.29
N LYS A 329 27.52 -16.63 -3.18
CA LYS A 329 26.83 -16.93 -4.45
C LYS A 329 25.47 -17.62 -4.26
N GLU A 330 25.35 -18.48 -3.27
CA GLU A 330 24.06 -19.13 -2.95
C GLU A 330 23.05 -18.10 -2.45
N ALA A 331 23.45 -17.22 -1.53
CA ALA A 331 22.62 -16.13 -1.01
C ALA A 331 22.17 -15.17 -2.14
N ALA A 332 23.10 -14.76 -3.02
CA ALA A 332 22.78 -13.93 -4.17
C ALA A 332 21.79 -14.60 -5.14
N MET A 333 21.90 -15.91 -5.36
CA MET A 333 20.97 -16.64 -6.21
C MET A 333 19.58 -16.79 -5.58
N VAL A 334 19.51 -17.01 -4.26
CA VAL A 334 18.24 -17.00 -3.50
C VAL A 334 17.59 -15.63 -3.60
N TYR A 335 18.36 -14.54 -3.36
CA TYR A 335 17.87 -13.17 -3.47
C TYR A 335 17.36 -12.87 -4.88
N LEU A 336 18.13 -13.20 -5.92
CA LEU A 336 17.68 -13.02 -7.31
C LEU A 336 16.37 -13.77 -7.60
N SER A 337 16.25 -15.01 -7.12
CA SER A 337 15.04 -15.81 -7.29
C SER A 337 13.82 -15.19 -6.60
N LEU A 338 14.05 -14.57 -5.43
CA LEU A 338 13.03 -13.80 -4.72
C LEU A 338 12.64 -12.56 -5.52
N GLN A 339 13.60 -11.77 -5.99
CA GLN A 339 13.34 -10.53 -6.72
C GLN A 339 12.59 -10.75 -8.03
N LEU A 340 12.85 -11.83 -8.76
CA LEU A 340 12.09 -12.17 -9.97
C LEU A 340 10.59 -12.35 -9.73
N VAL A 341 10.19 -12.71 -8.51
CA VAL A 341 8.78 -12.86 -8.15
C VAL A 341 8.26 -11.64 -7.38
N MET A 342 9.11 -11.01 -6.53
CA MET A 342 8.68 -9.94 -5.64
C MET A 342 8.57 -8.59 -6.35
N ILE A 343 9.48 -8.25 -7.29
CA ILE A 343 9.47 -6.97 -7.99
C ILE A 343 8.12 -6.66 -8.64
N PRO A 344 7.51 -7.54 -9.47
CA PRO A 344 6.20 -7.25 -10.05
C PRO A 344 5.10 -7.12 -9.00
N LEU A 345 5.16 -7.90 -7.91
CA LEU A 345 4.19 -7.80 -6.83
C LEU A 345 4.35 -6.51 -6.02
N GLN A 346 5.59 -6.09 -5.73
CA GLN A 346 5.86 -4.83 -5.06
C GLN A 346 5.39 -3.64 -5.91
N ALA A 347 5.70 -3.63 -7.20
CA ALA A 347 5.23 -2.60 -8.12
C ALA A 347 3.70 -2.55 -8.20
N TRP A 348 3.03 -3.71 -8.18
CA TRP A 348 1.55 -3.78 -8.23
C TRP A 348 0.85 -3.23 -6.99
N TYR A 349 1.40 -3.51 -5.79
CA TYR A 349 0.72 -3.19 -4.52
C TYR A 349 1.26 -1.94 -3.82
N PHE A 350 2.54 -1.61 -4.00
CA PHE A 350 3.18 -0.50 -3.29
C PHE A 350 3.65 0.64 -4.21
N TYR A 351 3.72 0.39 -5.54
CA TYR A 351 4.09 1.39 -6.54
C TYR A 351 5.54 1.90 -6.41
N GLU A 352 6.31 1.33 -5.48
CA GLU A 352 7.69 1.71 -5.19
C GLU A 352 8.56 0.48 -4.89
N ILE A 353 9.84 0.60 -5.19
CA ILE A 353 10.84 -0.47 -5.02
C ILE A 353 12.06 0.11 -4.32
N PRO A 354 12.47 -0.42 -3.15
CA PRO A 354 13.72 -0.05 -2.49
C PRO A 354 14.91 -0.68 -3.24
N LEU A 355 15.71 0.16 -3.91
CA LEU A 355 16.79 -0.30 -4.79
C LEU A 355 17.95 -0.92 -4.03
N PHE A 356 18.30 -0.40 -2.85
CA PHE A 356 19.41 -0.89 -2.03
C PHE A 356 19.01 -1.96 -1.01
N ALA A 357 17.78 -2.47 -1.08
CA ALA A 357 17.29 -3.53 -0.20
C ALA A 357 18.19 -4.79 -0.18
N PHE A 358 18.99 -5.03 -1.22
CA PHE A 358 19.88 -6.19 -1.27
C PHE A 358 20.97 -6.15 -0.18
N LEU A 359 21.43 -4.95 0.21
CA LEU A 359 22.48 -4.78 1.22
C LEU A 359 22.05 -5.33 2.59
N PRO A 360 20.98 -4.85 3.21
CA PRO A 360 20.55 -5.37 4.50
C PRO A 360 20.03 -6.81 4.40
N ASN A 361 19.39 -7.19 3.30
CA ASN A 361 18.87 -8.55 3.12
C ASN A 361 19.95 -9.63 3.07
N LEU A 362 21.19 -9.29 2.71
CA LEU A 362 22.31 -10.23 2.71
C LEU A 362 22.61 -10.80 4.09
N PHE A 363 22.46 -9.98 5.13
CA PHE A 363 22.74 -10.33 6.53
C PHE A 363 21.48 -10.66 7.32
N ALA A 364 20.33 -10.19 6.88
CA ALA A 364 19.06 -10.25 7.59
C ALA A 364 18.72 -11.67 8.10
N GLY A 365 18.88 -12.70 7.28
CA GLY A 365 18.52 -14.07 7.67
C GLY A 365 19.34 -14.61 8.87
N ALA A 366 20.63 -14.31 8.92
CA ALA A 366 21.51 -14.74 10.03
C ALA A 366 21.21 -13.94 11.31
N VAL A 367 21.13 -12.61 11.17
CA VAL A 367 20.78 -11.69 12.29
C VAL A 367 19.44 -12.06 12.88
N MET A 368 18.43 -12.25 12.05
CA MET A 368 17.06 -12.57 12.49
C MET A 368 16.98 -13.91 13.21
N THR A 369 17.75 -14.92 12.77
CA THR A 369 17.78 -16.20 13.46
C THR A 369 18.32 -16.04 14.89
N ALA A 370 19.40 -15.27 15.06
CA ALA A 370 19.98 -15.00 16.38
C ALA A 370 19.02 -14.18 17.25
N VAL A 371 18.43 -13.10 16.72
CA VAL A 371 17.45 -12.25 17.41
C VAL A 371 16.25 -13.03 17.90
N LEU A 372 15.66 -13.89 17.04
CA LEU A 372 14.48 -14.68 17.41
C LEU A 372 14.76 -15.70 18.50
N LEU A 373 15.90 -16.41 18.41
CA LEU A 373 16.22 -17.44 19.40
C LEU A 373 16.61 -16.82 20.75
N THR A 374 17.47 -15.79 20.75
CA THR A 374 17.85 -15.09 21.99
C THR A 374 16.71 -14.25 22.53
N GLY A 375 15.89 -13.65 21.66
CA GLY A 375 14.68 -12.92 22.04
C GLY A 375 13.64 -13.80 22.73
N ALA A 376 13.35 -14.96 22.15
CA ALA A 376 12.42 -15.93 22.79
C ALA A 376 12.96 -16.47 24.12
N ALA A 377 14.25 -16.83 24.18
CA ALA A 377 14.88 -17.29 25.42
C ALA A 377 14.90 -16.19 26.48
N GLY A 378 15.23 -14.95 26.09
CA GLY A 378 15.23 -13.80 26.99
C GLY A 378 13.86 -13.42 27.51
N LEU A 379 12.82 -13.47 26.67
CA LEU A 379 11.43 -13.28 27.09
C LEU A 379 11.00 -14.33 28.11
N LEU A 380 11.27 -15.61 27.85
CA LEU A 380 10.96 -16.69 28.81
C LEU A 380 11.69 -16.52 30.15
N ALA A 381 12.97 -16.12 30.11
CA ALA A 381 13.72 -15.79 31.32
C ALA A 381 13.16 -14.54 32.03
N GLY A 382 12.72 -13.54 31.27
CA GLY A 382 12.16 -12.28 31.76
C GLY A 382 10.82 -12.45 32.46
N LEU A 383 9.99 -13.38 31.99
CA LEU A 383 8.73 -13.73 32.68
C LEU A 383 8.97 -14.31 34.08
N ALA A 384 10.13 -14.92 34.33
CA ALA A 384 10.54 -15.39 35.67
C ALA A 384 11.32 -14.31 36.43
N SER A 385 12.22 -13.56 35.77
CA SER A 385 13.02 -12.49 36.35
C SER A 385 13.47 -11.50 35.28
N VAL A 386 13.04 -10.25 35.39
CA VAL A 386 13.41 -9.16 34.47
C VAL A 386 14.93 -9.00 34.36
N LYS A 387 15.66 -9.07 35.48
CA LYS A 387 17.14 -9.01 35.49
C LYS A 387 17.79 -10.13 34.69
N ALA A 388 17.32 -11.38 34.88
CA ALA A 388 17.83 -12.54 34.13
C ALA A 388 17.50 -12.41 32.63
N GLY A 389 16.27 -12.02 32.30
CA GLY A 389 15.82 -11.77 30.93
C GLY A 389 16.65 -10.71 30.24
N SER A 390 16.93 -9.57 30.90
CA SER A 390 17.76 -8.47 30.35
C SER A 390 19.16 -8.94 29.95
N VAL A 391 19.79 -9.81 30.76
CA VAL A 391 21.11 -10.37 30.45
C VAL A 391 21.05 -11.30 29.22
N VAL A 392 20.04 -12.17 29.15
CA VAL A 392 19.86 -13.09 28.01
C VAL A 392 19.53 -12.32 26.71
N LEU A 393 18.88 -11.16 26.81
CA LEU A 393 18.52 -10.30 25.68
C LEU A 393 19.68 -9.46 25.12
N LEU A 394 20.82 -9.34 25.81
CA LEU A 394 21.95 -8.51 25.34
C LEU A 394 22.35 -8.76 23.88
N PRO A 395 22.48 -10.02 23.39
CA PRO A 395 22.80 -10.27 22.00
C PRO A 395 21.69 -9.80 21.04
N ALA A 396 20.42 -10.02 21.39
CA ALA A 396 19.29 -9.57 20.58
C ALA A 396 19.24 -8.05 20.51
N ARG A 397 19.41 -7.36 21.64
CA ARG A 397 19.48 -5.90 21.71
C ARG A 397 20.60 -5.35 20.83
N PHE A 398 21.82 -5.86 20.96
CA PHE A 398 22.95 -5.42 20.13
C PHE A 398 22.66 -5.59 18.62
N LEU A 399 22.12 -6.75 18.22
CA LEU A 399 21.81 -7.02 16.82
C LEU A 399 20.65 -6.15 16.29
N LEU A 400 19.65 -5.86 17.11
CA LEU A 400 18.53 -4.96 16.73
C LEU A 400 19.01 -3.52 16.59
N THR A 401 19.85 -3.02 17.52
CA THR A 401 20.46 -1.70 17.40
C THR A 401 21.31 -1.58 16.13
N LEU A 402 22.13 -2.61 15.81
CA LEU A 402 22.91 -2.65 14.58
C LEU A 402 21.99 -2.65 13.33
N LEU A 403 20.92 -3.44 13.36
CA LEU A 403 19.95 -3.50 12.26
C LEU A 403 19.25 -2.15 12.06
N ARG A 404 18.86 -1.48 13.15
CA ARG A 404 18.28 -0.12 13.12
C ARG A 404 19.24 0.90 12.49
N GLN A 405 20.49 0.92 12.91
CA GLN A 405 21.49 1.82 12.33
C GLN A 405 21.68 1.55 10.82
N MET A 406 21.71 0.28 10.44
CA MET A 406 21.84 -0.11 9.03
C MET A 406 20.60 0.26 8.21
N THR A 407 19.38 0.08 8.74
CA THR A 407 18.15 0.48 8.04
C THR A 407 18.07 1.99 7.88
N ALA A 408 18.41 2.77 8.93
CA ALA A 408 18.47 4.22 8.87
C ALA A 408 19.51 4.71 7.84
N ALA A 409 20.71 4.12 7.83
CA ALA A 409 21.73 4.48 6.84
C ALA A 409 21.30 4.19 5.40
N VAL A 410 20.64 3.05 5.15
CA VAL A 410 20.13 2.71 3.81
C VAL A 410 18.97 3.61 3.41
N ALA A 411 18.07 3.95 4.34
CA ALA A 411 16.95 4.86 4.08
C ALA A 411 17.43 6.26 3.64
N GLN A 412 18.55 6.74 4.19
CA GLN A 412 19.13 8.04 3.86
C GLN A 412 19.87 8.10 2.52
N ILE A 413 20.10 6.96 1.84
CA ILE A 413 20.76 6.97 0.53
C ILE A 413 19.87 7.68 -0.50
N PRO A 414 20.33 8.76 -1.15
CA PRO A 414 19.55 9.45 -2.16
C PRO A 414 19.14 8.51 -3.30
N GLY A 415 17.85 8.50 -3.65
CA GLY A 415 17.33 7.63 -4.70
C GLY A 415 17.21 6.16 -4.30
N ASN A 416 17.27 5.83 -2.99
CA ASN A 416 17.06 4.47 -2.51
C ASN A 416 15.69 3.91 -2.90
N VAL A 417 14.65 4.71 -2.86
CA VAL A 417 13.30 4.28 -3.22
C VAL A 417 12.97 4.80 -4.62
N TRP A 418 12.67 3.86 -5.51
CA TRP A 418 12.20 4.16 -6.86
C TRP A 418 10.68 4.09 -6.92
N ILE A 419 10.01 5.21 -7.13
CA ILE A 419 8.59 5.27 -7.45
C ILE A 419 8.42 4.77 -8.89
N CYS A 420 8.07 3.50 -9.02
CA CYS A 420 7.99 2.80 -10.31
C CYS A 420 6.57 2.81 -10.89
N GLY A 421 5.58 3.12 -10.07
CA GLY A 421 4.17 3.08 -10.39
C GLY A 421 3.58 1.68 -10.54
N GLN A 422 2.28 1.59 -10.79
CA GLN A 422 1.56 0.33 -10.96
C GLN A 422 1.67 -0.17 -12.41
N PRO A 423 2.20 -1.37 -12.65
CA PRO A 423 2.17 -1.98 -13.99
C PRO A 423 0.74 -2.24 -14.47
N GLU A 424 0.51 -2.18 -15.75
CA GLU A 424 -0.77 -2.59 -16.35
C GLU A 424 -1.00 -4.11 -16.25
N LYS A 425 -2.26 -4.55 -16.20
CA LYS A 425 -2.62 -5.97 -16.08
C LYS A 425 -1.97 -6.84 -17.18
N TRP A 426 -1.91 -6.33 -18.42
CA TRP A 426 -1.27 -7.05 -19.54
C TRP A 426 0.25 -7.15 -19.38
N GLN A 427 0.91 -6.15 -18.77
CA GLN A 427 2.35 -6.18 -18.47
C GLN A 427 2.66 -7.24 -17.41
N MET A 428 1.84 -7.31 -16.35
CA MET A 428 1.94 -8.36 -15.33
C MET A 428 1.76 -9.75 -15.91
N ALA A 429 0.75 -9.94 -16.78
CA ALA A 429 0.51 -11.20 -17.46
C ALA A 429 1.68 -11.57 -18.39
N GLY A 430 2.14 -10.63 -19.21
CA GLY A 430 3.29 -10.81 -20.11
C GLY A 430 4.57 -11.20 -19.37
N TYR A 431 4.90 -10.48 -18.30
CA TYR A 431 6.03 -10.80 -17.43
C TYR A 431 5.91 -12.23 -16.86
N GLY A 432 4.75 -12.57 -16.31
CA GLY A 432 4.46 -13.89 -15.74
C GLY A 432 4.62 -15.02 -16.76
N ILE A 433 4.12 -14.82 -17.99
CA ILE A 433 4.24 -15.78 -19.10
C ILE A 433 5.72 -15.96 -19.49
N ILE A 434 6.48 -14.88 -19.66
CA ILE A 434 7.88 -14.91 -20.02
C ILE A 434 8.68 -15.64 -18.94
N LEU A 435 8.52 -15.26 -17.65
CA LEU A 435 9.22 -15.89 -16.54
C LEU A 435 8.90 -17.39 -16.46
N THR A 436 7.64 -17.75 -16.51
CA THR A 436 7.19 -19.16 -16.45
C THR A 436 7.72 -19.96 -17.63
N GLY A 437 7.65 -19.43 -18.85
CA GLY A 437 8.18 -20.07 -20.06
C GLY A 437 9.67 -20.32 -19.96
N LEU A 438 10.46 -19.33 -19.52
CA LEU A 438 11.91 -19.48 -19.31
C LEU A 438 12.22 -20.52 -18.24
N LEU A 439 11.50 -20.53 -17.12
CA LEU A 439 11.69 -21.53 -16.07
C LEU A 439 11.36 -22.94 -16.54
N VAL A 440 10.30 -23.12 -17.33
CA VAL A 440 9.95 -24.41 -17.94
C VAL A 440 11.06 -24.87 -18.89
N ILE A 441 11.56 -24.00 -19.77
CA ILE A 441 12.66 -24.31 -20.68
C ILE A 441 13.91 -24.75 -19.90
N LEU A 442 14.29 -23.98 -18.87
CA LEU A 442 15.46 -24.32 -18.05
C LEU A 442 15.24 -25.63 -17.30
N TYR A 443 14.07 -25.88 -16.76
CA TYR A 443 13.73 -27.12 -16.06
C TYR A 443 13.79 -28.34 -17.00
N VAL A 444 13.19 -28.26 -18.19
CA VAL A 444 13.22 -29.35 -19.19
C VAL A 444 14.66 -29.64 -19.63
N ARG A 445 15.46 -28.60 -19.90
CA ARG A 445 16.88 -28.75 -20.26
C ARG A 445 17.70 -29.36 -19.13
N LYS A 446 17.45 -28.93 -17.87
CA LYS A 446 18.07 -29.52 -16.69
C LYS A 446 17.76 -31.00 -16.60
N ARG A 447 16.48 -31.38 -16.71
CA ARG A 447 16.05 -32.78 -16.65
C ARG A 447 16.65 -33.64 -17.78
N LYS A 448 16.73 -33.11 -19.03
CA LYS A 448 17.38 -33.82 -20.15
C LYS A 448 18.87 -34.05 -19.86
N ARG A 449 19.56 -33.14 -19.19
CA ARG A 449 20.96 -33.30 -18.78
C ARG A 449 21.12 -34.34 -17.68
N GLU A 450 20.22 -34.41 -16.73
CA GLU A 450 20.20 -35.44 -15.68
C GLU A 450 20.01 -36.85 -16.28
N MET A 451 19.22 -36.97 -17.34
CA MET A 451 18.99 -38.24 -18.04
C MET A 451 20.12 -38.65 -18.98
N ASN A 452 20.93 -37.73 -19.51
CA ASN A 452 22.05 -38.00 -20.39
C ASN A 452 23.31 -37.21 -19.95
N PRO A 453 24.01 -37.66 -18.90
CA PRO A 453 25.13 -36.93 -18.31
C PRO A 453 26.34 -36.82 -19.24
N ASP A 454 26.59 -37.81 -20.11
CA ASP A 454 27.76 -37.79 -21.01
C ASP A 454 27.54 -36.87 -22.22
N GLY A 455 26.37 -36.82 -22.78
CA GLY A 455 26.00 -35.81 -23.78
C GLY A 455 25.99 -34.37 -23.20
N ALA A 456 25.75 -34.22 -21.90
CA ALA A 456 25.83 -32.93 -21.22
C ALA A 456 27.26 -32.42 -20.98
N LYS A 457 28.25 -33.30 -20.81
CA LYS A 457 29.66 -32.94 -20.71
C LYS A 457 30.21 -32.44 -22.06
N ARG A 458 29.77 -32.99 -23.19
CA ARG A 458 30.11 -32.54 -24.53
C ARG A 458 29.60 -31.14 -24.90
N LYS A 459 28.45 -30.74 -24.37
CA LYS A 459 27.89 -29.37 -24.55
C LYS A 459 28.47 -28.37 -23.56
N GLY A 460 29.73 -28.23 -23.49
CA GLY A 460 30.63 -27.41 -22.68
C GLY A 460 30.06 -26.23 -21.83
N ALA A 461 30.94 -25.68 -20.99
CA ALA A 461 30.70 -24.51 -20.15
C ALA A 461 30.15 -23.30 -20.94
N GLN A 462 30.51 -23.17 -22.21
CA GLN A 462 30.13 -22.11 -23.12
C GLN A 462 28.61 -22.10 -23.44
N ALA A 463 28.01 -23.28 -23.67
CA ALA A 463 26.55 -23.38 -23.90
C ALA A 463 25.76 -23.00 -22.67
N ARG A 464 26.22 -23.37 -21.47
CA ARG A 464 25.61 -22.97 -20.19
C ARG A 464 25.70 -21.45 -19.95
N ARG A 465 26.85 -20.85 -20.32
CA ARG A 465 27.05 -19.39 -20.22
C ARG A 465 26.08 -18.65 -21.16
N ARG A 466 25.96 -19.13 -22.41
CA ARG A 466 25.02 -18.56 -23.39
C ARG A 466 23.55 -18.65 -22.91
N GLU A 467 23.14 -19.79 -22.34
CA GLU A 467 21.78 -19.94 -21.79
C GLU A 467 21.49 -18.97 -20.64
N ARG A 468 22.45 -18.79 -19.72
CA ARG A 468 22.29 -17.81 -18.61
C ARG A 468 22.25 -16.38 -19.13
N MET A 469 23.07 -16.09 -20.13
CA MET A 469 23.06 -14.77 -20.77
C MET A 469 21.72 -14.50 -21.47
N LEU A 470 21.20 -15.46 -22.23
CA LEU A 470 19.90 -15.35 -22.89
C LEU A 470 18.77 -15.20 -21.86
N PHE A 471 18.80 -15.96 -20.76
CA PHE A 471 17.85 -15.78 -19.65
C PHE A 471 17.92 -14.35 -19.09
N GLY A 472 19.12 -13.86 -18.80
CA GLY A 472 19.32 -12.51 -18.26
C GLY A 472 18.81 -11.42 -19.21
N ILE A 473 19.14 -11.54 -20.51
CA ILE A 473 18.69 -10.58 -21.53
C ILE A 473 17.16 -10.60 -21.65
N THR A 474 16.56 -11.79 -21.74
CA THR A 474 15.09 -11.88 -21.86
C THR A 474 14.39 -11.34 -20.61
N MET A 475 14.92 -11.61 -19.42
CA MET A 475 14.37 -11.05 -18.17
C MET A 475 14.57 -9.55 -18.07
N PHE A 476 15.69 -9.01 -18.57
CA PHE A 476 15.89 -7.57 -18.65
C PHE A 476 14.81 -6.90 -19.51
N PHE A 477 14.56 -7.43 -20.72
CA PHE A 477 13.50 -6.92 -21.57
C PHE A 477 12.10 -7.09 -20.95
N ALA A 478 11.86 -8.20 -20.24
CA ALA A 478 10.61 -8.39 -19.50
C ALA A 478 10.42 -7.33 -18.38
N CYS A 479 11.50 -6.97 -17.68
CA CYS A 479 11.48 -5.88 -16.72
C CYS A 479 11.25 -4.51 -17.39
N VAL A 480 11.93 -4.25 -18.51
CA VAL A 480 11.71 -3.00 -19.29
C VAL A 480 10.23 -2.90 -19.71
N LEU A 481 9.67 -4.01 -20.21
CA LEU A 481 8.25 -4.06 -20.58
C LEU A 481 7.31 -3.85 -19.37
N LEU A 482 7.66 -4.41 -18.22
CA LEU A 482 6.89 -4.28 -16.97
C LEU A 482 6.76 -2.82 -16.51
N PHE A 483 7.81 -2.03 -16.72
CA PHE A 483 7.86 -0.62 -16.28
C PHE A 483 7.72 0.37 -17.44
N TYR A 484 7.48 -0.11 -18.67
CA TYR A 484 7.25 0.77 -19.80
C TYR A 484 5.92 1.50 -19.64
N ARG A 485 5.98 2.83 -19.69
CA ARG A 485 4.80 3.71 -19.62
C ARG A 485 4.88 4.72 -20.77
N PRO A 486 3.90 4.68 -21.69
CA PRO A 486 3.75 5.76 -22.64
C PRO A 486 3.40 7.04 -21.88
N ARG A 487 4.02 8.14 -22.27
CA ARG A 487 3.70 9.44 -21.70
C ARG A 487 2.49 10.02 -22.37
N GLU A 488 1.64 10.66 -21.58
CA GLU A 488 0.51 11.40 -22.10
C GLU A 488 1.01 12.68 -22.79
N THR A 489 0.42 13.02 -23.92
CA THR A 489 0.72 14.29 -24.60
C THR A 489 0.24 15.45 -23.73
N PHE A 490 -1.00 15.37 -23.26
CA PHE A 490 -1.60 16.31 -22.32
C PHE A 490 -2.76 15.64 -21.59
N SER A 491 -2.80 15.78 -20.26
CA SER A 491 -3.95 15.36 -19.46
C SER A 491 -4.12 16.22 -18.21
N ILE A 492 -5.37 16.36 -17.77
CA ILE A 492 -5.76 16.98 -16.51
C ILE A 492 -6.56 15.95 -15.74
N THR A 493 -6.15 15.64 -14.51
CA THR A 493 -6.88 14.77 -13.60
C THR A 493 -7.33 15.56 -12.38
N ALA A 494 -8.64 15.68 -12.19
CA ALA A 494 -9.23 16.15 -10.95
C ALA A 494 -9.37 14.97 -9.99
N LEU A 495 -8.66 15.02 -8.86
CA LEU A 495 -8.74 14.00 -7.82
C LEU A 495 -9.97 14.21 -6.96
N ASP A 496 -10.60 13.12 -6.53
CA ASP A 496 -11.64 13.19 -5.51
C ASP A 496 -10.99 13.38 -4.14
N VAL A 497 -10.99 14.61 -3.69
CA VAL A 497 -10.53 15.01 -2.35
C VAL A 497 -11.69 15.25 -1.38
N GLY A 498 -12.95 15.09 -1.84
CA GLY A 498 -14.16 15.51 -1.14
C GLY A 498 -14.42 16.99 -1.43
N GLN A 499 -14.72 17.79 -0.39
CA GLN A 499 -14.90 19.24 -0.55
C GLN A 499 -13.53 19.91 -0.60
N GLY A 500 -13.09 20.29 -1.80
CA GLY A 500 -11.78 20.89 -2.07
C GLY A 500 -11.29 20.59 -3.47
N ASP A 501 -10.08 21.01 -3.79
CA ASP A 501 -9.44 20.87 -5.09
C ASP A 501 -8.09 20.14 -5.02
N ALA A 502 -7.83 19.30 -6.01
CA ALA A 502 -6.52 18.77 -6.34
C ALA A 502 -6.49 18.35 -7.81
N LEU A 503 -5.78 19.11 -8.64
CA LEU A 503 -5.68 18.83 -10.08
C LEU A 503 -4.24 18.49 -10.46
N VAL A 504 -4.05 17.33 -11.08
CA VAL A 504 -2.75 16.93 -11.63
C VAL A 504 -2.76 17.15 -13.14
N VAL A 505 -1.84 17.97 -13.62
CA VAL A 505 -1.63 18.25 -15.05
C VAL A 505 -0.36 17.54 -15.50
N GLU A 506 -0.47 16.68 -16.50
CA GLU A 506 0.66 15.97 -17.10
C GLU A 506 0.81 16.40 -18.57
N SER A 507 2.03 16.78 -19.00
CA SER A 507 2.37 17.03 -20.40
C SER A 507 3.78 16.54 -20.71
N GLY A 508 3.88 15.43 -21.40
CA GLY A 508 5.16 14.77 -21.67
C GLY A 508 5.91 14.38 -20.39
N ARG A 509 6.92 15.16 -20.00
CA ARG A 509 7.68 14.96 -18.75
C ARG A 509 7.30 15.91 -17.64
N PHE A 510 6.61 16.96 -17.97
CA PHE A 510 6.19 17.99 -17.03
C PHE A 510 4.96 17.51 -16.24
N VAL A 511 5.03 17.68 -14.94
CA VAL A 511 3.91 17.36 -14.04
C VAL A 511 3.71 18.53 -13.07
N MET A 512 2.48 19.04 -13.04
CA MET A 512 2.06 20.11 -12.14
C MET A 512 0.91 19.64 -11.27
N LEU A 513 0.95 19.96 -9.99
CA LEU A 513 -0.18 19.87 -9.08
C LEU A 513 -0.73 21.29 -8.86
N ASN A 514 -1.98 21.52 -9.19
CA ASN A 514 -2.70 22.75 -8.90
C ASN A 514 -3.67 22.49 -7.78
N ASP A 515 -3.44 23.11 -6.64
CA ASP A 515 -4.10 22.88 -5.38
C ASP A 515 -3.96 21.43 -4.86
N GLY A 516 -4.34 21.22 -3.62
CA GLY A 516 -4.30 19.90 -3.00
C GLY A 516 -4.83 19.96 -1.59
N GLY A 517 -6.14 20.15 -1.42
CA GLY A 517 -6.72 20.25 -0.09
C GLY A 517 -8.14 19.71 0.02
N SER A 518 -8.67 19.69 1.24
CA SER A 518 -10.05 19.31 1.55
C SER A 518 -10.50 19.86 2.89
N SER A 519 -11.74 20.33 2.96
CA SER A 519 -12.43 20.69 4.21
C SER A 519 -13.30 19.55 4.77
N SER A 520 -13.49 18.45 4.03
CA SER A 520 -14.34 17.32 4.43
C SER A 520 -13.58 16.03 4.76
N ALA A 521 -12.30 15.93 4.41
CA ALA A 521 -11.46 14.77 4.65
C ALA A 521 -10.11 15.20 5.23
N SER A 522 -9.41 14.28 5.89
CA SER A 522 -8.10 14.51 6.51
C SER A 522 -7.01 13.70 5.83
N ALA A 523 -5.76 14.11 6.03
CA ALA A 523 -4.58 13.44 5.48
C ALA A 523 -4.65 13.30 3.95
N ILE A 524 -5.01 14.39 3.26
CA ILE A 524 -5.23 14.40 1.81
C ILE A 524 -3.93 14.18 1.05
N GLY A 525 -2.86 14.83 1.47
CA GLY A 525 -1.53 14.66 0.89
C GLY A 525 -1.06 13.21 0.98
N GLU A 526 -1.14 12.64 2.18
CA GLU A 526 -0.66 11.29 2.47
C GLU A 526 -1.55 10.19 1.87
N LYS A 527 -2.90 10.33 1.97
CA LYS A 527 -3.82 9.23 1.66
C LYS A 527 -4.50 9.30 0.29
N ARG A 528 -4.47 10.46 -0.38
CA ARG A 528 -5.12 10.65 -1.69
C ARG A 528 -4.13 11.09 -2.77
N ILE A 529 -3.40 12.20 -2.57
CA ILE A 529 -2.50 12.76 -3.60
C ILE A 529 -1.26 11.90 -3.78
N LEU A 530 -0.51 11.60 -2.71
CA LEU A 530 0.72 10.81 -2.78
C LEU A 530 0.50 9.40 -3.34
N PRO A 531 -0.55 8.63 -2.94
CA PRO A 531 -0.84 7.34 -3.54
C PRO A 531 -1.16 7.41 -5.04
N TYR A 532 -1.89 8.44 -5.49
CA TYR A 532 -2.14 8.68 -6.91
C TYR A 532 -0.83 8.90 -7.67
N LEU A 533 0.02 9.82 -7.19
CA LEU A 533 1.32 10.11 -7.81
C LEU A 533 2.20 8.87 -7.87
N LYS A 534 2.28 8.11 -6.78
CA LYS A 534 3.02 6.84 -6.73
C LYS A 534 2.45 5.81 -7.71
N GLN A 535 1.14 5.65 -7.78
CA GLN A 535 0.48 4.71 -8.69
C GLN A 535 0.73 5.09 -10.17
N ARG A 536 0.73 6.39 -10.49
CA ARG A 536 1.09 6.89 -11.82
C ARG A 536 2.59 6.78 -12.12
N GLY A 537 3.45 6.54 -11.13
CA GLY A 537 4.91 6.53 -11.26
C GLY A 537 5.51 7.93 -11.36
N ILE A 538 4.82 8.92 -10.82
CA ILE A 538 5.27 10.31 -10.74
C ILE A 538 6.16 10.46 -9.51
N ALA A 539 7.46 10.55 -9.74
CA ALA A 539 8.47 10.69 -8.69
C ALA A 539 8.86 12.15 -8.42
N ALA A 540 8.45 13.06 -9.29
CA ALA A 540 8.72 14.50 -9.14
C ALA A 540 7.56 15.32 -9.70
N LEU A 541 7.20 16.37 -8.98
CA LEU A 541 6.36 17.48 -9.45
C LEU A 541 7.28 18.62 -9.86
N ASP A 542 7.14 19.09 -11.10
CA ASP A 542 7.91 20.21 -11.61
C ASP A 542 7.39 21.54 -11.04
N ALA A 543 6.07 21.61 -10.83
CA ALA A 543 5.39 22.75 -10.22
C ALA A 543 4.29 22.30 -9.28
N VAL A 544 4.16 22.96 -8.14
CA VAL A 544 2.98 22.94 -7.27
C VAL A 544 2.47 24.36 -7.19
N VAL A 545 1.22 24.58 -7.54
CA VAL A 545 0.59 25.91 -7.52
C VAL A 545 -0.49 25.92 -6.45
N ILE A 546 -0.43 26.88 -5.54
CA ILE A 546 -1.49 27.20 -4.59
C ILE A 546 -2.25 28.40 -5.17
N THR A 547 -3.55 28.24 -5.40
CA THR A 547 -4.37 29.31 -5.95
C THR A 547 -4.68 30.38 -4.91
N HIS A 548 -4.99 29.98 -3.69
CA HIS A 548 -5.26 30.83 -2.53
C HIS A 548 -5.06 29.99 -1.22
N PRO A 549 -5.00 30.61 -0.03
CA PRO A 549 -4.55 29.93 1.18
C PRO A 549 -5.56 29.03 1.87
N ASP A 550 -6.82 28.94 1.42
CA ASP A 550 -7.86 28.19 2.09
C ASP A 550 -7.50 26.71 2.26
N ALA A 551 -7.93 26.12 3.37
CA ALA A 551 -7.52 24.77 3.75
C ALA A 551 -7.97 23.70 2.77
N ASP A 552 -9.08 23.88 2.06
CA ASP A 552 -9.58 22.96 1.03
C ASP A 552 -8.83 23.04 -0.31
N HIS A 553 -7.84 23.92 -0.38
CA HIS A 553 -6.88 23.99 -1.49
C HIS A 553 -5.45 23.65 -1.07
N THR A 554 -5.14 23.67 0.24
CA THR A 554 -3.74 23.73 0.67
C THR A 554 -3.30 22.68 1.68
N ASN A 555 -4.20 22.13 2.53
CA ASN A 555 -3.80 21.27 3.65
C ASN A 555 -3.05 20.00 3.21
N GLY A 556 -3.41 19.40 2.08
CA GLY A 556 -2.71 18.26 1.54
C GLY A 556 -1.36 18.62 0.91
N ILE A 557 -1.19 19.84 0.37
CA ILE A 557 0.12 20.33 -0.09
C ILE A 557 1.05 20.50 1.10
N LEU A 558 0.57 21.09 2.20
CA LEU A 558 1.36 21.23 3.43
C LEU A 558 1.82 19.88 3.95
N GLU A 559 0.93 18.88 3.99
CA GLU A 559 1.28 17.50 4.34
C GLU A 559 2.38 16.93 3.42
N LEU A 560 2.30 17.16 2.10
CA LEU A 560 3.32 16.69 1.16
C LEU A 560 4.68 17.35 1.41
N LEU A 561 4.70 18.66 1.68
CA LEU A 561 5.93 19.40 2.02
C LEU A 561 6.56 18.87 3.30
N GLU A 562 5.75 18.59 4.33
CA GLU A 562 6.21 17.99 5.59
C GLU A 562 6.78 16.58 5.37
N LEU A 563 6.08 15.71 4.64
CA LEU A 563 6.55 14.35 4.31
C LEU A 563 7.89 14.37 3.56
N ILE A 564 8.09 15.34 2.66
CA ILE A 564 9.35 15.51 1.93
C ILE A 564 10.44 16.03 2.87
N GLY A 565 10.15 17.06 3.67
CA GLY A 565 11.09 17.65 4.63
C GLY A 565 11.54 16.66 5.72
N GLU A 566 10.67 15.72 6.08
CA GLU A 566 10.96 14.64 7.03
C GLU A 566 11.52 13.37 6.35
N GLN A 567 11.77 13.40 5.05
CA GLN A 567 12.27 12.28 4.26
C GLN A 567 11.39 11.00 4.33
N LYS A 568 10.10 11.17 4.59
CA LYS A 568 9.12 10.08 4.66
C LYS A 568 8.68 9.57 3.28
N THR A 569 8.98 10.30 2.22
CA THR A 569 8.65 9.93 0.83
C THR A 569 9.83 10.20 -0.11
N ALA A 570 9.87 9.44 -1.22
CA ALA A 570 10.80 9.68 -2.32
C ALA A 570 10.27 10.70 -3.35
N LEU A 571 9.06 11.23 -3.18
CA LEU A 571 8.51 12.30 -4.02
C LEU A 571 9.37 13.55 -3.88
N ARG A 572 9.53 14.29 -4.98
CA ARG A 572 10.24 15.56 -5.02
C ARG A 572 9.32 16.63 -5.59
N ILE A 573 9.45 17.86 -5.11
CA ILE A 573 8.82 19.06 -5.65
C ILE A 573 9.96 20.01 -6.03
N ARG A 574 9.93 20.56 -7.25
CA ARG A 574 10.96 21.49 -7.72
C ARG A 574 10.63 22.93 -7.34
N HIS A 575 9.41 23.36 -7.67
CA HIS A 575 8.94 24.73 -7.45
C HIS A 575 7.59 24.70 -6.76
N LEU A 576 7.44 25.54 -5.74
CA LEU A 576 6.17 25.90 -5.12
C LEU A 576 5.81 27.32 -5.50
N PHE A 577 4.68 27.48 -6.14
CA PHE A 577 4.17 28.78 -6.58
C PHE A 577 3.03 29.23 -5.69
N LEU A 578 3.12 30.50 -5.22
CA LEU A 578 2.11 31.17 -4.40
C LEU A 578 1.59 32.41 -5.14
N PRO A 579 0.37 32.89 -4.85
CA PRO A 579 -0.12 34.18 -5.40
C PRO A 579 0.79 35.34 -4.96
N VAL A 580 1.00 36.30 -5.83
CA VAL A 580 1.91 37.43 -5.57
C VAL A 580 1.49 38.29 -4.38
N TRP A 581 0.21 38.38 -4.07
CA TRP A 581 -0.31 39.14 -2.94
C TRP A 581 0.02 38.48 -1.56
N MET A 582 0.38 37.20 -1.55
CA MET A 582 0.89 36.55 -0.33
C MET A 582 2.37 36.90 -0.04
N LYS A 583 3.03 37.67 -0.89
CA LYS A 583 4.41 38.12 -0.66
C LYS A 583 4.45 39.12 0.50
N GLY A 584 5.35 38.91 1.45
CA GLY A 584 5.50 39.75 2.65
C GLY A 584 5.12 39.10 3.96
N SER A 585 4.40 37.97 3.92
CA SER A 585 4.09 37.15 5.11
C SER A 585 5.10 36.00 5.34
N GLU A 586 6.30 36.10 4.78
CA GLU A 586 7.25 34.97 4.64
C GLU A 586 7.67 34.33 5.97
N LYS A 587 7.72 35.09 7.07
CA LYS A 587 8.18 34.59 8.38
C LYS A 587 7.14 33.73 9.11
N GLU A 588 5.88 33.89 8.78
CA GLU A 588 4.75 33.22 9.47
C GLU A 588 3.97 32.26 8.54
N ASN A 589 4.30 32.26 7.26
CA ASN A 589 3.60 31.45 6.27
C ASN A 589 4.01 29.99 6.37
N PRO A 590 3.11 29.06 6.75
CA PRO A 590 3.43 27.65 6.97
C PRO A 590 3.95 26.94 5.71
N PHE A 591 3.50 27.33 4.52
CA PHE A 591 3.95 26.76 3.24
C PHE A 591 5.40 27.08 2.97
N ILE A 592 5.81 28.32 3.24
CA ILE A 592 7.20 28.76 3.05
C ILE A 592 8.13 28.05 4.03
N LEU A 593 7.75 27.95 5.29
CA LEU A 593 8.52 27.25 6.30
C LEU A 593 8.68 25.76 5.98
N ALA A 594 7.61 25.10 5.56
CA ALA A 594 7.65 23.70 5.16
C ALA A 594 8.47 23.47 3.88
N ALA A 595 8.33 24.35 2.88
CA ALA A 595 9.10 24.30 1.64
C ALA A 595 10.60 24.52 1.90
N GLN A 596 10.99 25.46 2.77
CA GLN A 596 12.38 25.67 3.16
C GLN A 596 12.98 24.44 3.85
N LYS A 597 12.23 23.82 4.78
CA LYS A 597 12.64 22.56 5.43
C LYS A 597 12.83 21.43 4.43
N ALA A 598 12.00 21.39 3.40
CA ALA A 598 12.06 20.42 2.30
C ALA A 598 13.10 20.76 1.20
N GLY A 599 13.74 21.93 1.27
CA GLY A 599 14.68 22.40 0.23
C GLY A 599 14.03 22.75 -1.10
N ILE A 600 12.76 23.18 -1.08
CA ILE A 600 11.94 23.49 -2.25
C ILE A 600 11.97 25.01 -2.51
N MET A 601 12.11 25.39 -3.79
CA MET A 601 12.10 26.80 -4.20
C MET A 601 10.67 27.34 -4.18
N VAL A 602 10.48 28.50 -3.55
CA VAL A 602 9.20 29.21 -3.50
C VAL A 602 9.26 30.43 -4.44
N GLU A 603 8.27 30.53 -5.29
CA GLU A 603 8.11 31.60 -6.27
C GLU A 603 6.69 32.20 -6.20
N TYR A 604 6.51 33.41 -6.75
CA TYR A 604 5.23 34.12 -6.70
C TYR A 604 4.71 34.37 -8.10
N LEU A 605 3.44 34.00 -8.33
CA LEU A 605 2.76 34.15 -9.61
C LEU A 605 1.94 35.45 -9.65
N LYS A 606 2.03 36.16 -10.78
CA LYS A 606 1.24 37.32 -11.12
C LYS A 606 0.81 37.28 -12.58
N LYS A 607 -0.22 38.03 -12.91
CA LYS A 607 -0.71 38.22 -14.28
C LYS A 607 0.42 38.51 -15.27
N GLY A 608 0.46 37.72 -16.34
CA GLY A 608 1.46 37.85 -17.42
C GLY A 608 2.65 36.92 -17.26
N ASP A 609 2.80 36.22 -16.10
CA ASP A 609 3.83 35.21 -15.95
C ASP A 609 3.49 33.96 -16.79
N GLU A 610 4.52 33.27 -17.29
CA GLU A 610 4.36 32.06 -18.09
C GLU A 610 5.32 30.96 -17.65
N ILE A 611 4.81 29.72 -17.56
CA ILE A 611 5.61 28.49 -17.40
C ILE A 611 5.53 27.73 -18.72
N ARG A 612 6.68 27.47 -19.36
CA ARG A 612 6.75 26.72 -20.63
C ARG A 612 7.40 25.37 -20.44
N ALA A 613 6.72 24.34 -20.92
CA ALA A 613 7.17 22.93 -20.76
C ALA A 613 6.84 22.12 -22.02
N GLY A 614 7.76 22.07 -22.96
CA GLY A 614 7.56 21.44 -24.28
C GLY A 614 6.44 22.13 -25.07
N GLU A 615 5.37 21.40 -25.38
CA GLU A 615 4.19 21.93 -26.07
C GLU A 615 3.19 22.63 -25.14
N LEU A 616 3.35 22.51 -23.83
CA LEU A 616 2.49 23.12 -22.82
C LEU A 616 3.00 24.52 -22.49
N THR A 617 2.09 25.50 -22.56
CA THR A 617 2.28 26.84 -21.99
C THR A 617 1.22 27.05 -20.92
N VAL A 618 1.64 27.43 -19.72
CA VAL A 618 0.78 27.81 -18.59
C VAL A 618 0.91 29.30 -18.42
N SER A 619 -0.13 30.07 -18.73
CA SER A 619 -0.15 31.51 -18.61
C SER A 619 -0.98 31.94 -17.42
N VAL A 620 -0.47 32.84 -16.61
CA VAL A 620 -1.14 33.37 -15.42
C VAL A 620 -2.02 34.55 -15.84
N LEU A 621 -3.33 34.43 -15.71
CA LEU A 621 -4.31 35.47 -16.03
C LEU A 621 -4.62 36.40 -14.87
N HIS A 622 -4.44 35.92 -13.62
CA HIS A 622 -4.77 36.57 -12.36
C HIS A 622 -3.95 35.95 -11.22
N PRO A 623 -3.60 36.66 -10.12
CA PRO A 623 -3.90 38.07 -9.79
C PRO A 623 -2.95 39.07 -10.43
N GLY A 624 -3.37 40.34 -10.45
CA GLY A 624 -2.54 41.46 -10.89
C GLY A 624 -1.40 41.78 -9.91
N ALA A 625 -0.38 42.50 -10.39
CA ALA A 625 0.71 42.93 -9.52
C ALA A 625 0.29 44.16 -8.69
N GLY A 626 0.45 44.08 -7.36
CA GLY A 626 0.16 45.20 -6.46
C GLY A 626 -1.28 45.24 -5.93
N GLU A 627 -2.10 44.26 -6.26
CA GLU A 627 -3.43 44.06 -5.69
C GLU A 627 -3.30 43.28 -4.39
N ASP A 628 -4.15 43.62 -3.40
CA ASP A 628 -4.22 42.94 -2.08
C ASP A 628 -5.63 42.34 -1.92
N TYR A 629 -5.65 41.03 -1.74
CA TYR A 629 -6.88 40.26 -1.56
C TYR A 629 -7.03 39.72 -0.13
N THR A 630 -6.33 40.31 0.85
CA THR A 630 -6.44 39.91 2.25
C THR A 630 -7.89 40.14 2.74
N GLY A 631 -8.55 39.04 3.13
CA GLY A 631 -9.97 39.03 3.51
C GLY A 631 -10.95 38.75 2.37
N GLU A 632 -10.48 38.68 1.13
CA GLU A 632 -11.23 38.25 -0.06
C GLU A 632 -10.39 37.22 -0.86
N GLU A 633 -9.86 36.22 -0.18
CA GLU A 633 -8.85 35.29 -0.72
C GLU A 633 -9.34 34.55 -1.98
N ASN A 634 -10.63 34.23 -2.07
CA ASN A 634 -11.25 33.63 -3.26
C ASN A 634 -11.14 34.54 -4.48
N ALA A 635 -11.41 35.84 -4.33
CA ALA A 635 -11.28 36.80 -5.41
C ALA A 635 -9.81 36.89 -5.90
N GLY A 636 -8.83 36.68 -4.99
CA GLY A 636 -7.40 36.68 -5.29
C GLY A 636 -6.84 35.33 -5.81
N SER A 637 -7.69 34.36 -6.17
CA SER A 637 -7.26 33.04 -6.67
C SER A 637 -6.39 33.16 -7.92
N VAL A 638 -5.29 32.38 -7.99
CA VAL A 638 -4.50 32.25 -9.20
C VAL A 638 -5.30 31.56 -10.29
N VAL A 639 -5.46 32.24 -11.42
CA VAL A 639 -6.13 31.70 -12.62
C VAL A 639 -5.08 31.35 -13.67
N LEU A 640 -5.08 30.07 -14.07
CA LEU A 640 -4.14 29.53 -15.04
C LEU A 640 -4.84 29.17 -16.36
N GLN A 641 -4.36 29.68 -17.47
CA GLN A 641 -4.71 29.21 -18.80
C GLN A 641 -3.62 28.25 -19.28
N LEU A 642 -3.98 27.03 -19.54
CA LEU A 642 -3.10 26.01 -20.10
C LEU A 642 -3.35 25.91 -21.61
N SER A 643 -2.30 25.93 -22.40
CA SER A 643 -2.37 25.79 -23.86
C SER A 643 -1.43 24.68 -24.30
N CYS A 644 -1.97 23.65 -24.97
CA CYS A 644 -1.20 22.54 -25.53
C CYS A 644 -1.73 22.24 -26.96
N GLY A 645 -0.98 22.67 -27.98
CA GLY A 645 -1.47 22.66 -29.36
C GLY A 645 -2.75 23.50 -29.50
N ALA A 646 -3.82 22.89 -30.02
CA ALA A 646 -5.13 23.53 -30.16
C ALA A 646 -6.01 23.42 -28.89
N CYS A 647 -5.59 22.63 -27.88
CA CYS A 647 -6.34 22.44 -26.64
C CYS A 647 -6.03 23.55 -25.64
N ARG A 648 -7.05 24.15 -25.08
CA ARG A 648 -6.97 25.12 -24.01
C ARG A 648 -7.78 24.68 -22.82
N ALA A 649 -7.22 24.81 -21.63
CA ALA A 649 -7.90 24.58 -20.37
C ALA A 649 -7.76 25.81 -19.47
N LEU A 650 -8.80 26.07 -18.67
CA LEU A 650 -8.81 27.16 -17.70
C LEU A 650 -9.00 26.58 -16.30
N LEU A 651 -8.04 26.84 -15.42
CA LEU A 651 -8.08 26.47 -14.00
C LEU A 651 -8.31 27.75 -13.19
N THR A 652 -9.40 27.81 -12.44
CA THR A 652 -9.91 29.05 -11.86
C THR A 652 -9.78 29.13 -10.35
N GLY A 653 -9.32 28.06 -9.68
CA GLY A 653 -9.38 27.98 -8.22
C GLY A 653 -10.82 28.25 -7.71
N ASP A 654 -10.96 29.12 -6.73
CA ASP A 654 -12.23 29.54 -6.17
C ASP A 654 -12.63 30.99 -6.57
N LEU A 655 -12.13 31.39 -7.75
CA LEU A 655 -12.38 32.73 -8.30
C LEU A 655 -13.86 33.12 -8.23
N GLU A 656 -14.14 34.27 -7.62
CA GLU A 656 -15.47 34.86 -7.58
C GLU A 656 -15.41 36.39 -7.45
N GLY A 657 -16.55 37.06 -7.56
CA GLY A 657 -16.68 38.50 -7.36
C GLY A 657 -15.81 39.34 -8.29
N SER A 658 -15.05 40.27 -7.72
CA SER A 658 -14.16 41.19 -8.45
C SER A 658 -13.11 40.48 -9.27
N GLY A 659 -12.56 39.38 -8.76
CA GLY A 659 -11.55 38.60 -9.48
C GLY A 659 -12.07 38.00 -10.79
N GLU A 660 -13.35 37.56 -10.85
CA GLU A 660 -13.95 37.07 -12.09
C GLU A 660 -14.10 38.18 -13.14
N GLU A 661 -14.48 39.39 -12.70
CA GLU A 661 -14.58 40.56 -13.61
C GLU A 661 -13.24 40.95 -14.21
N GLU A 662 -12.15 40.87 -13.42
CA GLU A 662 -10.78 41.19 -13.89
C GLU A 662 -10.26 40.17 -14.91
N VAL A 663 -10.61 38.88 -14.73
CA VAL A 663 -10.22 37.81 -15.66
C VAL A 663 -11.04 37.83 -16.94
N LEU A 664 -12.27 38.34 -16.92
CA LEU A 664 -13.21 38.33 -18.06
C LEU A 664 -12.61 38.90 -19.35
N GLY A 665 -11.86 40.00 -19.24
CA GLY A 665 -11.20 40.64 -20.38
C GLY A 665 -10.02 39.85 -20.97
N ALA A 666 -9.32 39.09 -20.14
CA ALA A 666 -8.12 38.35 -20.52
C ALA A 666 -8.44 36.88 -20.90
N ALA A 667 -9.56 36.33 -20.39
CA ALA A 667 -9.95 34.96 -20.66
C ALA A 667 -10.28 34.73 -22.14
N GLU A 668 -9.77 33.61 -22.67
CA GLU A 668 -10.04 33.15 -24.03
C GLU A 668 -10.94 31.94 -24.04
N ARG A 669 -11.47 31.60 -25.22
CA ARG A 669 -12.22 30.33 -25.40
C ARG A 669 -11.38 29.12 -24.98
N CYS A 670 -11.95 28.25 -24.20
CA CYS A 670 -11.28 27.04 -23.75
C CYS A 670 -12.16 25.79 -23.98
N GLN A 671 -11.53 24.64 -24.11
CA GLN A 671 -12.23 23.36 -24.23
C GLN A 671 -12.52 22.76 -22.86
N ILE A 672 -11.66 23.02 -21.87
CA ILE A 672 -11.75 22.43 -20.52
C ILE A 672 -11.82 23.56 -19.50
N LEU A 673 -12.81 23.53 -18.64
CA LEU A 673 -12.96 24.44 -17.51
C LEU A 673 -12.92 23.66 -16.21
N LYS A 674 -12.01 23.99 -15.27
CA LYS A 674 -12.22 23.69 -13.86
C LYS A 674 -13.18 24.77 -13.32
N VAL A 675 -14.37 24.34 -12.94
CA VAL A 675 -15.42 25.24 -12.44
C VAL A 675 -14.99 25.86 -11.11
N ALA A 676 -15.12 27.17 -10.99
CA ALA A 676 -14.68 27.90 -9.82
C ALA A 676 -15.51 27.58 -8.57
N HIS A 677 -14.88 27.66 -7.41
CA HIS A 677 -15.46 27.56 -6.07
C HIS A 677 -16.39 26.36 -5.93
N HIS A 678 -15.89 25.19 -6.34
CA HIS A 678 -16.56 23.88 -6.24
C HIS A 678 -17.97 23.82 -6.81
N GLY A 679 -18.33 24.77 -7.66
CA GLY A 679 -19.67 24.90 -8.22
C GLY A 679 -20.60 25.81 -7.41
N SER A 680 -20.07 26.84 -6.77
CA SER A 680 -20.85 27.90 -6.10
C SER A 680 -21.72 28.65 -7.09
N ARG A 681 -22.93 29.09 -6.66
CA ARG A 681 -23.80 29.95 -7.46
C ARG A 681 -23.20 31.34 -7.70
N ASN A 682 -22.28 31.77 -6.83
CA ASN A 682 -21.66 33.09 -6.85
C ASN A 682 -20.45 33.18 -7.78
N SER A 683 -20.01 32.06 -8.34
CA SER A 683 -18.89 31.96 -9.26
C SER A 683 -19.33 31.55 -10.67
N THR A 684 -18.45 31.67 -11.66
CA THR A 684 -18.68 31.20 -13.03
C THR A 684 -19.97 31.78 -13.63
N SER A 685 -20.04 33.10 -13.72
CA SER A 685 -21.20 33.85 -14.22
C SER A 685 -21.56 33.50 -15.66
N GLU A 686 -22.76 33.87 -16.08
CA GLU A 686 -23.21 33.71 -17.46
C GLU A 686 -22.31 34.51 -18.45
N ALA A 687 -21.88 35.73 -18.07
CA ALA A 687 -20.96 36.52 -18.84
C ALA A 687 -19.61 35.83 -19.05
N PHE A 688 -19.09 35.22 -17.98
CA PHE A 688 -17.84 34.48 -18.03
C PHE A 688 -17.98 33.22 -18.92
N LEU A 689 -19.03 32.45 -18.78
CA LEU A 689 -19.32 31.28 -19.60
C LEU A 689 -19.53 31.61 -21.07
N ASN A 690 -20.21 32.71 -21.38
CA ASN A 690 -20.38 33.20 -22.76
C ASN A 690 -19.06 33.60 -23.40
N ARG A 691 -18.09 34.07 -22.62
CA ARG A 691 -16.74 34.42 -23.06
C ARG A 691 -15.89 33.19 -23.36
N ILE A 692 -15.82 32.22 -22.43
CA ILE A 692 -14.90 31.09 -22.51
C ILE A 692 -15.48 29.86 -23.23
N GLN A 693 -16.80 29.68 -23.30
CA GLN A 693 -17.52 28.62 -24.01
C GLN A 693 -16.90 27.22 -23.86
N PRO A 694 -16.85 26.66 -22.60
CA PRO A 694 -16.18 25.40 -22.36
C PRO A 694 -16.97 24.23 -22.95
N GLN A 695 -16.25 23.24 -23.52
CA GLN A 695 -16.85 21.98 -23.97
C GLN A 695 -17.03 21.00 -22.79
N ILE A 696 -16.05 20.96 -21.88
CA ILE A 696 -16.01 20.09 -20.71
C ILE A 696 -15.84 20.97 -19.47
N SER A 697 -16.70 20.74 -18.48
CA SER A 697 -16.65 21.39 -17.17
C SER A 697 -16.38 20.37 -16.09
N LEU A 698 -15.27 20.54 -15.34
CA LEU A 698 -14.88 19.70 -14.23
C LEU A 698 -15.30 20.35 -12.91
N ILE A 699 -16.05 19.62 -12.08
CA ILE A 699 -16.47 20.05 -10.76
C ILE A 699 -15.84 19.13 -9.71
N SER A 700 -15.10 19.72 -8.78
CA SER A 700 -14.53 19.03 -7.62
C SER A 700 -15.25 19.50 -6.37
N CYS A 701 -16.02 18.63 -5.72
CA CYS A 701 -16.76 18.95 -4.50
C CYS A 701 -17.16 17.67 -3.75
N ALA A 702 -17.70 17.80 -2.53
CA ALA A 702 -18.43 16.73 -1.86
C ALA A 702 -19.91 16.81 -2.19
N TRP A 703 -20.57 15.67 -2.49
CA TRP A 703 -22.01 15.65 -2.77
C TRP A 703 -22.68 14.36 -2.23
N PRO A 704 -23.74 14.48 -1.43
CA PRO A 704 -24.23 15.71 -0.84
C PRO A 704 -23.23 16.32 0.14
N GLY A 705 -22.88 17.59 -0.06
CA GLY A 705 -21.91 18.32 0.74
C GLY A 705 -22.57 19.31 1.74
N ARG A 706 -21.78 19.77 2.72
CA ARG A 706 -22.21 20.74 3.74
C ARG A 706 -22.68 22.06 3.13
N TYR A 707 -22.07 22.48 2.01
CA TYR A 707 -22.34 23.76 1.37
C TYR A 707 -23.40 23.68 0.26
N GLY A 708 -23.90 22.48 -0.05
CA GLY A 708 -24.86 22.27 -1.13
C GLY A 708 -24.26 22.36 -2.54
N HIS A 709 -22.94 22.38 -2.65
CA HIS A 709 -22.23 22.39 -3.95
C HIS A 709 -22.37 21.03 -4.67
N PRO A 710 -22.45 21.00 -6.03
CA PRO A 710 -22.62 22.16 -6.89
C PRO A 710 -24.06 22.68 -6.81
N HIS A 711 -24.23 24.02 -6.82
CA HIS A 711 -25.55 24.63 -6.80
C HIS A 711 -26.28 24.42 -8.14
N ARG A 712 -27.60 24.26 -8.06
CA ARG A 712 -28.45 24.00 -9.22
C ARG A 712 -28.37 25.11 -10.28
N GLU A 713 -28.33 26.35 -9.84
CA GLU A 713 -28.25 27.52 -10.71
C GLU A 713 -26.99 27.51 -11.57
N LEU A 714 -25.87 27.05 -11.01
CA LEU A 714 -24.62 26.90 -11.78
C LEU A 714 -24.75 25.77 -12.81
N LEU A 715 -25.29 24.62 -12.42
CA LEU A 715 -25.47 23.50 -13.34
C LEU A 715 -26.38 23.87 -14.51
N GLU A 716 -27.41 24.69 -14.27
CA GLU A 716 -28.29 25.23 -15.30
C GLU A 716 -27.53 26.18 -16.27
N ARG A 717 -26.66 27.06 -15.74
CA ARG A 717 -25.77 27.92 -16.57
C ARG A 717 -24.82 27.13 -17.45
N LEU A 718 -24.14 26.12 -16.88
CA LEU A 718 -23.23 25.25 -17.62
C LEU A 718 -23.92 24.49 -18.75
N ARG A 719 -25.16 24.03 -18.52
CA ARG A 719 -25.97 23.39 -19.56
C ARG A 719 -26.44 24.33 -20.65
N ALA A 720 -26.82 25.56 -20.25
CA ALA A 720 -27.22 26.58 -21.22
C ALA A 720 -26.09 26.87 -22.23
N CYS A 721 -24.83 26.84 -21.80
CA CYS A 721 -23.67 26.97 -22.69
C CYS A 721 -23.25 25.64 -23.36
N LYS A 722 -24.03 24.56 -23.23
CA LYS A 722 -23.81 23.22 -23.82
C LYS A 722 -22.51 22.55 -23.38
N SER A 723 -22.05 22.81 -22.17
CA SER A 723 -20.86 22.15 -21.60
C SER A 723 -21.24 20.75 -21.06
N HIS A 724 -20.40 19.75 -21.33
CA HIS A 724 -20.50 18.43 -20.71
C HIS A 724 -19.91 18.49 -19.30
N ILE A 725 -20.70 18.14 -18.29
CA ILE A 725 -20.34 18.32 -16.88
C ILE A 725 -19.91 16.97 -16.30
N TYR A 726 -18.72 16.94 -15.72
CA TYR A 726 -18.19 15.79 -14.97
C TYR A 726 -17.80 16.22 -13.57
N GLY A 727 -17.98 15.34 -12.60
CA GLY A 727 -17.73 15.71 -11.20
C GLY A 727 -17.19 14.58 -10.34
N THR A 728 -16.22 14.91 -9.52
CA THR A 728 -15.59 13.94 -8.61
C THR A 728 -16.56 13.20 -7.68
N PRO A 729 -17.70 13.76 -7.24
CA PRO A 729 -18.67 13.01 -6.42
C PRO A 729 -19.25 11.77 -7.09
N VAL A 730 -19.47 11.83 -8.40
CA VAL A 730 -20.10 10.75 -9.18
C VAL A 730 -19.06 9.81 -9.76
N ASP A 731 -17.99 10.38 -10.32
CA ASP A 731 -17.06 9.63 -11.15
C ASP A 731 -15.78 9.18 -10.39
N GLY A 732 -15.60 9.64 -9.14
CA GLY A 732 -14.30 9.56 -8.47
C GLY A 732 -13.31 10.53 -9.15
N ALA A 733 -12.05 10.17 -9.26
CA ALA A 733 -11.10 10.97 -10.03
C ALA A 733 -11.54 11.06 -11.49
N VAL A 734 -11.53 12.28 -12.06
CA VAL A 734 -11.89 12.53 -13.47
C VAL A 734 -10.66 12.96 -14.25
N THR A 735 -10.34 12.23 -15.30
CA THR A 735 -9.20 12.52 -16.18
C THR A 735 -9.69 12.93 -17.57
N VAL A 736 -9.28 14.12 -18.01
CA VAL A 736 -9.45 14.59 -19.40
C VAL A 736 -8.12 14.46 -20.11
N GLN A 737 -8.08 13.74 -21.23
CA GLN A 737 -6.87 13.46 -22.00
C GLN A 737 -7.02 13.97 -23.44
N LEU A 738 -5.95 14.56 -23.97
CA LEU A 738 -5.85 14.89 -25.38
C LEU A 738 -5.25 13.70 -26.14
N LYS A 739 -6.09 13.02 -26.97
CA LYS A 739 -5.67 11.90 -27.82
C LYS A 739 -5.92 12.22 -29.27
N ARG A 740 -4.87 12.36 -30.08
CA ARG A 740 -4.98 12.61 -31.53
C ARG A 740 -5.98 13.73 -31.85
N ASP A 741 -5.80 14.89 -31.22
CA ASP A 741 -6.64 16.09 -31.34
C ASP A 741 -8.11 15.94 -30.89
N ARG A 742 -8.43 14.89 -30.14
CA ARG A 742 -9.73 14.70 -29.49
C ARG A 742 -9.59 14.61 -27.98
N LEU A 743 -10.55 15.21 -27.29
CA LEU A 743 -10.63 15.10 -25.84
C LEU A 743 -11.39 13.80 -25.49
N ALA A 744 -10.79 13.01 -24.61
CA ALA A 744 -11.41 11.84 -23.99
C ALA A 744 -11.52 12.09 -22.49
N VAL A 745 -12.70 11.83 -21.94
CA VAL A 745 -12.96 11.93 -20.49
C VAL A 745 -13.09 10.52 -19.91
N HIS A 746 -12.47 10.30 -18.78
CA HIS A 746 -12.52 9.02 -18.04
C HIS A 746 -12.70 9.30 -16.56
N GLY A 747 -13.81 8.86 -16.01
CA GLY A 747 -13.99 8.79 -14.56
C GLY A 747 -13.41 7.49 -14.00
N TYR A 748 -12.99 7.50 -12.75
CA TYR A 748 -12.42 6.31 -12.11
C TYR A 748 -13.49 5.25 -11.80
N TRP A 749 -14.71 5.68 -11.52
CA TRP A 749 -15.87 4.80 -11.26
C TRP A 749 -16.81 4.71 -12.43
N SER A 750 -17.07 5.81 -13.10
CA SER A 750 -18.01 5.89 -14.22
C SER A 750 -17.56 6.98 -15.17
N ASP A 751 -18.02 6.91 -16.41
CA ASP A 751 -17.84 7.93 -17.45
C ASP A 751 -19.17 8.67 -17.68
N VAL A 752 -19.99 8.86 -16.64
CA VAL A 752 -21.33 9.42 -16.74
C VAL A 752 -21.32 10.90 -16.44
N GLU A 753 -22.00 11.69 -17.25
CA GLU A 753 -22.18 13.13 -16.98
C GLU A 753 -22.90 13.35 -15.65
N PHE A 754 -22.58 14.46 -14.97
CA PHE A 754 -23.11 14.79 -13.66
C PHE A 754 -24.65 14.92 -13.71
N PRO A 755 -25.41 14.17 -12.88
CA PRO A 755 -26.86 14.25 -12.87
C PRO A 755 -27.32 15.62 -12.35
N VAL A 756 -28.40 16.13 -12.93
CA VAL A 756 -29.04 17.39 -12.52
C VAL A 756 -30.48 17.10 -12.20
N SER A 757 -30.71 16.33 -11.15
CA SER A 757 -32.06 16.13 -10.58
C SER A 757 -32.10 16.57 -9.12
#